data_f8cbbd5032d505f92f49281ebab6bcec
#
_entry.id   f8cbbd5032d505f92f49281ebab6bcec
#
_cell.length_a   1.000
_cell.length_b   1.000
_cell.length_c   1.000
_cell.angle_alpha   90.00
_cell.angle_beta   90.00
_cell.angle_gamma   90.00
#
_symmetry.space_group_name_H-M   'P 1'
#
loop_
_entity.id
_entity.type
_entity.pdbx_description
1 polymer ?
#
loop_
_entity_poly.entity_id
_entity_poly.type
_entity_poly.pdbx_seq_one_letter_code
_entity_poly.pdbx_strand_id
1 'polypeptide(L)'
;MKKIVSAALCLCMSAAVLASCAQKNEPYFSPRITVSSSAAEDSAVWLTKRLGDSLSGRIVLAVGDSANGIDMTNFEDDGFVIRADGSSTVIASKTETGLDAAVHKYANAVDTGKADTLDVVYHEGYRIERLTLAGNDISEYKIEYPAEHNENMMFAVSEFTRLVKQACGADLAASEGITSAAKVIEFRHSTDAELKDDGYRYFFEGDRFVIEGAVKRGCMYGVYRFLQNELDWVGIGSYGQTVLSESDHINISADTKKSETPAFQHIDTQDQSQSPVAARFSTDKRTPSAAQNSYGAVTQAHHGFSRYRWGSYYVDYKQICYTDEDVICNVRDSVLEYIENKLAAGSVIGVDLQFIDLAQGDNGYYCHCPNCMKVMKEENGAASGPVVRFANRIDEEVSEQYEGLAYLIFAYMGTQPACVTPASSGVRVTFAPNGCCSAHKLRGGECNEQFSLYAVTDSDIINNDDFGEWLETWCKLCDNVYVWYYLLEQNVQTYTVLDNLYDDMKFFFENGVQGMFFNSDNQAISFNHLYLQLAYEMNWNPDMTREEYDALTEKLLELNYGDGWMYIEEYIDILQKGQDLENKCWDCWGYGSYDGNYDPAYMMEMSDCTSELIERAVDMAVFADQRMRCEILSATVYYQGCYSSYFKAYDDGDEARLNVLRDRYALAMERLAKVGYNLDSFTWAKLYMNRTVDDEAWNKWVGQREDKLPHGETVRPAPPEYAK
;
A
#
# COMPACT_ATOMS: atom_id res chain seq x y z
N MET A 1 17.44 -27.35 -4.01
CA MET A 1 17.75 -27.89 -2.68
C MET A 1 16.88 -27.30 -1.56
N LYS A 2 15.88 -26.45 -1.89
CA LYS A 2 14.93 -25.81 -0.94
C LYS A 2 13.70 -26.69 -0.53
N LYS A 3 13.51 -27.87 -1.07
CA LYS A 3 12.29 -28.69 -0.86
C LYS A 3 12.35 -29.78 0.22
N ILE A 4 13.34 -29.79 1.10
CA ILE A 4 13.51 -30.90 2.09
C ILE A 4 13.40 -30.43 3.55
N VAL A 5 13.35 -29.13 3.82
CA VAL A 5 13.33 -28.63 5.21
C VAL A 5 11.92 -28.55 5.80
N SER A 6 10.90 -28.42 4.98
CA SER A 6 9.51 -28.18 5.42
C SER A 6 8.83 -29.39 6.11
N ALA A 7 9.26 -30.62 5.85
CA ALA A 7 8.55 -31.80 6.38
C ALA A 7 9.03 -32.31 7.76
N ALA A 8 10.12 -31.76 8.29
CA ALA A 8 10.74 -32.26 9.52
C ALA A 8 10.42 -31.45 10.79
N LEU A 9 9.90 -30.20 10.64
CA LEU A 9 9.63 -29.32 11.77
C LEU A 9 8.24 -29.48 12.42
N CYS A 10 7.29 -30.07 11.74
CA CYS A 10 5.89 -30.16 12.25
C CYS A 10 5.66 -31.20 13.37
N LEU A 11 6.64 -31.93 13.82
CA LEU A 11 6.42 -33.12 14.70
C LEU A 11 6.89 -33.00 16.15
N CYS A 12 7.45 -31.90 16.61
CA CYS A 12 8.11 -31.85 17.93
C CYS A 12 7.55 -30.90 19.00
N MET A 13 6.47 -30.15 18.79
CA MET A 13 6.07 -29.14 19.76
C MET A 13 4.68 -29.27 20.42
N SER A 14 4.10 -30.46 20.54
CA SER A 14 2.77 -30.64 21.16
C SER A 14 2.75 -31.04 22.63
N ALA A 15 3.71 -30.64 23.46
CA ALA A 15 3.67 -31.08 24.87
C ALA A 15 4.36 -30.14 25.86
N ALA A 16 3.97 -28.89 26.00
CA ALA A 16 4.40 -28.10 27.17
C ALA A 16 3.62 -26.80 27.46
N VAL A 17 2.32 -26.76 27.38
CA VAL A 17 1.57 -25.63 27.97
C VAL A 17 0.35 -26.14 28.70
N LEU A 18 0.52 -26.53 29.98
CA LEU A 18 -0.53 -26.48 31.01
C LEU A 18 0.12 -26.58 32.39
N ALA A 19 -0.07 -25.54 33.14
CA ALA A 19 -0.08 -25.41 34.60
C ALA A 19 0.89 -24.36 35.17
N SER A 20 0.36 -23.19 35.61
CA SER A 20 0.24 -22.99 37.08
C SER A 20 -0.23 -21.57 37.38
N CYS A 21 -1.22 -21.50 38.24
CA CYS A 21 -1.64 -20.28 38.95
C CYS A 21 -0.64 -19.90 40.05
N ALA A 22 -0.36 -18.61 40.10
CA ALA A 22 -0.06 -17.77 41.24
C ALA A 22 0.93 -18.27 42.34
N GLN A 23 2.18 -17.92 42.19
CA GLN A 23 3.04 -17.44 43.27
C GLN A 23 3.93 -16.37 42.64
N LYS A 24 4.12 -15.23 43.33
CA LYS A 24 5.19 -14.28 42.99
C LYS A 24 6.54 -14.98 43.22
N ASN A 25 7.01 -15.71 42.24
CA ASN A 25 8.36 -16.25 42.24
C ASN A 25 9.28 -15.12 41.70
N GLU A 26 10.45 -15.01 42.35
CA GLU A 26 11.52 -14.20 41.81
C GLU A 26 11.77 -14.56 40.31
N PRO A 27 12.09 -13.60 39.43
CA PRO A 27 12.27 -13.88 38.02
C PRO A 27 13.38 -14.92 37.83
N TYR A 28 13.01 -16.10 37.31
CA TYR A 28 13.98 -17.16 37.03
C TYR A 28 14.53 -17.00 35.63
N PHE A 29 15.83 -16.86 35.52
CA PHE A 29 16.55 -16.93 34.25
C PHE A 29 17.74 -17.89 34.32
N SER A 30 18.23 -18.31 33.15
CA SER A 30 19.31 -19.29 33.03
C SER A 30 20.56 -18.88 33.81
N PRO A 31 21.21 -19.79 34.54
CA PRO A 31 22.48 -19.49 35.23
C PRO A 31 23.63 -19.14 34.26
N ARG A 32 23.42 -19.32 32.94
CA ARG A 32 24.38 -18.87 31.91
C ARG A 32 24.28 -17.36 31.67
N ILE A 33 23.16 -16.74 32.03
CA ILE A 33 22.95 -15.30 31.88
C ILE A 33 23.37 -14.57 33.15
N THR A 34 24.12 -13.52 32.98
CA THR A 34 24.48 -12.58 34.05
C THR A 34 23.92 -11.21 33.70
N VAL A 35 23.16 -10.60 34.60
CA VAL A 35 22.60 -9.26 34.42
C VAL A 35 23.42 -8.24 35.19
N SER A 36 23.63 -7.05 34.60
CA SER A 36 24.37 -5.96 35.25
C SER A 36 23.52 -5.12 36.20
N SER A 37 22.17 -5.18 36.01
CA SER A 37 21.20 -4.44 36.80
C SER A 37 19.82 -5.09 36.69
N SER A 38 18.91 -4.71 37.59
CA SER A 38 17.52 -5.17 37.53
C SER A 38 16.80 -4.78 36.24
N ALA A 39 17.24 -3.73 35.57
CA ALA A 39 16.73 -3.30 34.27
C ALA A 39 16.93 -4.35 33.14
N ALA A 40 17.84 -5.30 33.32
CA ALA A 40 18.08 -6.37 32.36
C ALA A 40 17.40 -7.71 32.69
N GLU A 41 16.64 -7.77 33.81
CA GLU A 41 16.04 -9.02 34.29
C GLU A 41 14.94 -9.53 33.36
N ASP A 42 14.07 -8.66 32.85
CA ASP A 42 12.97 -9.05 31.95
C ASP A 42 13.51 -9.62 30.63
N SER A 43 14.54 -8.99 30.06
CA SER A 43 15.24 -9.51 28.86
C SER A 43 15.91 -10.86 29.14
N ALA A 44 16.49 -11.07 30.35
CA ALA A 44 17.09 -12.34 30.74
C ALA A 44 16.03 -13.46 30.88
N VAL A 45 14.87 -13.15 31.45
CA VAL A 45 13.72 -14.08 31.56
C VAL A 45 13.22 -14.43 30.15
N TRP A 46 13.01 -13.44 29.31
CA TRP A 46 12.56 -13.64 27.93
C TRP A 46 13.54 -14.52 27.17
N LEU A 47 14.83 -14.20 27.17
CA LEU A 47 15.88 -14.94 26.46
C LEU A 47 15.97 -16.40 26.94
N THR A 48 15.83 -16.62 28.26
CA THR A 48 15.79 -17.96 28.84
C THR A 48 14.59 -18.75 28.34
N LYS A 49 13.43 -18.14 28.31
CA LYS A 49 12.19 -18.76 27.83
C LYS A 49 12.27 -19.04 26.33
N ARG A 50 12.83 -18.10 25.56
CA ARG A 50 12.89 -18.17 24.10
C ARG A 50 13.86 -19.26 23.61
N LEU A 51 15.02 -19.35 24.20
CA LEU A 51 16.09 -20.23 23.72
C LEU A 51 16.25 -21.52 24.52
N GLY A 52 15.86 -21.56 25.80
CA GLY A 52 15.94 -22.76 26.64
C GLY A 52 17.30 -23.46 26.59
N ASP A 53 17.30 -24.71 26.17
CA ASP A 53 18.50 -25.54 26.07
C ASP A 53 19.45 -25.13 24.92
N SER A 54 18.99 -24.30 23.99
CA SER A 54 19.81 -23.77 22.88
C SER A 54 20.79 -22.70 23.35
N LEU A 55 20.65 -22.17 24.58
CA LEU A 55 21.59 -21.24 25.16
C LEU A 55 22.98 -21.88 25.30
N SER A 56 23.99 -21.32 24.65
CA SER A 56 25.38 -21.75 24.73
C SER A 56 26.27 -20.62 25.32
N GLY A 57 27.39 -21.01 25.88
CA GLY A 57 28.36 -20.05 26.44
C GLY A 57 27.86 -19.25 27.63
N ARG A 58 28.55 -18.18 27.96
CA ARG A 58 28.18 -17.22 29.01
C ARG A 58 27.61 -15.96 28.34
N ILE A 59 26.44 -15.50 28.78
CA ILE A 59 25.80 -14.29 28.26
C ILE A 59 25.79 -13.23 29.36
N VAL A 60 26.19 -12.01 29.01
CA VAL A 60 26.15 -10.85 29.89
C VAL A 60 25.20 -9.84 29.29
N LEU A 61 24.11 -9.52 30.00
CA LEU A 61 23.17 -8.48 29.65
C LEU A 61 23.43 -7.23 30.49
N ALA A 62 23.61 -6.10 29.84
CA ALA A 62 24.01 -4.85 30.48
C ALA A 62 23.22 -3.65 29.99
N VAL A 63 22.78 -2.79 30.91
CA VAL A 63 22.04 -1.55 30.63
C VAL A 63 22.67 -0.38 31.32
N GLY A 64 22.75 0.76 30.68
CA GLY A 64 23.20 2.05 31.20
C GLY A 64 24.31 2.68 30.37
N ASP A 65 24.73 3.91 30.73
CA ASP A 65 25.73 4.70 30.01
C ASP A 65 27.11 4.03 29.95
N SER A 66 27.40 3.13 30.86
CA SER A 66 28.63 2.30 30.90
C SER A 66 28.22 0.83 31.11
N ALA A 67 27.72 0.20 30.09
CA ALA A 67 27.17 -1.16 30.13
C ALA A 67 28.31 -2.19 29.98
N ASN A 68 28.67 -2.88 31.06
CA ASN A 68 29.74 -3.87 31.10
C ASN A 68 31.08 -3.36 30.52
N GLY A 69 31.41 -2.09 30.75
CA GLY A 69 32.65 -1.47 30.28
C GLY A 69 32.58 -0.96 28.82
N ILE A 70 31.44 -1.07 28.19
CA ILE A 70 31.14 -0.46 26.88
C ILE A 70 30.55 0.92 27.14
N ASP A 71 31.13 1.94 26.52
CA ASP A 71 30.61 3.31 26.59
C ASP A 71 29.38 3.44 25.67
N MET A 72 28.21 3.62 26.29
CA MET A 72 26.93 3.77 25.61
C MET A 72 26.42 5.22 25.59
N THR A 73 27.23 6.18 26.04
CA THR A 73 26.81 7.59 26.20
C THR A 73 26.34 8.24 24.88
N ASN A 74 26.97 7.83 23.78
CA ASN A 74 26.65 8.35 22.44
C ASN A 74 25.59 7.53 21.71
N PHE A 75 25.04 6.49 22.35
CA PHE A 75 23.97 5.70 21.76
C PHE A 75 22.61 6.35 22.03
N GLU A 76 21.71 6.22 21.07
CA GLU A 76 20.31 6.54 21.21
C GLU A 76 19.57 5.50 22.07
N ASP A 77 18.28 5.73 22.33
CA ASP A 77 17.51 4.88 23.24
C ASP A 77 17.41 3.42 22.78
N ASP A 78 17.29 3.16 21.48
CA ASP A 78 17.22 1.81 20.92
C ASP A 78 18.58 1.26 20.44
N GLY A 79 19.66 2.03 20.61
CA GLY A 79 20.99 1.61 20.23
C GLY A 79 21.55 0.48 21.11
N PHE A 80 22.30 -0.44 20.52
CA PHE A 80 22.87 -1.58 21.23
C PHE A 80 24.20 -2.10 20.65
N VAL A 81 24.88 -2.91 21.45
CA VAL A 81 26.09 -3.64 21.06
C VAL A 81 25.92 -5.11 21.40
N ILE A 82 26.26 -5.98 20.46
CA ILE A 82 26.40 -7.43 20.70
C ILE A 82 27.82 -7.83 20.31
N ARG A 83 28.55 -8.48 21.19
CA ARG A 83 29.89 -9.00 20.91
C ARG A 83 30.02 -10.43 21.40
N ALA A 84 30.18 -11.36 20.49
CA ALA A 84 30.41 -12.77 20.76
C ALA A 84 31.87 -13.15 20.43
N ASP A 85 32.52 -13.91 21.31
CA ASP A 85 33.88 -14.42 21.13
C ASP A 85 33.95 -15.95 21.06
N GLY A 86 32.82 -16.62 20.87
CA GLY A 86 32.67 -18.08 20.84
C GLY A 86 32.62 -18.73 22.23
N SER A 87 33.00 -18.04 23.31
CA SER A 87 32.91 -18.54 24.67
C SER A 87 31.94 -17.72 25.53
N SER A 88 31.82 -16.45 25.23
CA SER A 88 30.91 -15.51 25.88
C SER A 88 30.33 -14.52 24.90
N THR A 89 29.14 -14.01 25.23
CA THR A 89 28.48 -12.94 24.50
C THR A 89 28.15 -11.79 25.45
N VAL A 90 28.52 -10.59 25.10
CA VAL A 90 28.11 -9.36 25.78
C VAL A 90 27.05 -8.70 24.95
N ILE A 91 25.91 -8.44 25.56
CA ILE A 91 24.77 -7.71 24.96
C ILE A 91 24.56 -6.47 25.83
N ALA A 92 24.77 -5.31 25.26
CA ALA A 92 24.76 -4.04 25.97
C ALA A 92 23.90 -3.00 25.28
N SER A 93 23.17 -2.22 26.06
CA SER A 93 22.40 -1.07 25.57
C SER A 93 22.37 0.04 26.63
N LYS A 94 22.05 1.25 26.18
CA LYS A 94 21.82 2.38 27.07
C LYS A 94 20.50 2.24 27.82
N THR A 95 19.47 1.69 27.20
CA THR A 95 18.13 1.55 27.73
C THR A 95 17.63 0.11 27.73
N GLU A 96 16.49 -0.13 28.41
CA GLU A 96 15.79 -1.41 28.36
C GLU A 96 15.24 -1.72 26.96
N THR A 97 14.78 -0.71 26.23
CA THR A 97 14.26 -0.86 24.87
C THR A 97 15.33 -1.35 23.91
N GLY A 98 16.50 -0.72 23.93
CA GLY A 98 17.62 -1.16 23.12
C GLY A 98 18.15 -2.55 23.53
N LEU A 99 18.11 -2.89 24.83
CA LEU A 99 18.45 -4.24 25.28
C LEU A 99 17.44 -5.28 24.77
N ASP A 100 16.14 -4.94 24.75
CA ASP A 100 15.10 -5.81 24.21
C ASP A 100 15.37 -6.13 22.73
N ALA A 101 15.63 -5.10 21.91
CA ALA A 101 16.03 -5.28 20.52
C ALA A 101 17.30 -6.17 20.37
N ALA A 102 18.29 -5.92 21.19
CA ALA A 102 19.55 -6.67 21.16
C ALA A 102 19.37 -8.16 21.49
N VAL A 103 18.56 -8.50 22.49
CA VAL A 103 18.32 -9.91 22.85
C VAL A 103 17.50 -10.64 21.78
N HIS A 104 16.59 -9.95 21.09
CA HIS A 104 15.89 -10.51 19.93
C HIS A 104 16.86 -10.79 18.79
N LYS A 105 17.71 -9.84 18.45
CA LYS A 105 18.76 -10.03 17.43
C LYS A 105 19.69 -11.18 17.76
N TYR A 106 20.11 -11.31 19.00
CA TYR A 106 20.93 -12.44 19.44
C TYR A 106 20.19 -13.77 19.35
N ALA A 107 18.92 -13.82 19.76
CA ALA A 107 18.11 -15.03 19.65
C ALA A 107 17.96 -15.50 18.19
N ASN A 108 17.73 -14.57 17.25
CA ASN A 108 17.68 -14.86 15.82
C ASN A 108 19.00 -15.42 15.30
N ALA A 109 20.14 -14.91 15.80
CA ALA A 109 21.46 -15.42 15.45
C ALA A 109 21.69 -16.83 16.00
N VAL A 110 21.17 -17.18 17.18
CA VAL A 110 21.20 -18.55 17.70
C VAL A 110 20.40 -19.48 16.81
N ASP A 111 19.17 -19.12 16.44
CA ASP A 111 18.31 -19.92 15.57
C ASP A 111 18.92 -20.17 14.18
N THR A 112 19.69 -19.21 13.67
CA THR A 112 20.37 -19.29 12.37
C THR A 112 21.82 -19.82 12.46
N GLY A 113 22.28 -20.20 13.65
CA GLY A 113 23.64 -20.74 13.88
C GLY A 113 24.78 -19.72 13.72
N LYS A 114 24.49 -18.41 13.86
CA LYS A 114 25.44 -17.31 13.69
C LYS A 114 25.86 -16.65 15.02
N ALA A 115 25.32 -17.12 16.13
CA ALA A 115 25.50 -16.44 17.45
C ALA A 115 26.95 -16.35 17.90
N ASP A 116 27.78 -17.37 17.67
CA ASP A 116 29.15 -17.46 18.17
C ASP A 116 30.11 -16.42 17.55
N THR A 117 29.75 -15.84 16.42
CA THR A 117 30.55 -14.85 15.67
C THR A 117 29.80 -13.51 15.51
N LEU A 118 28.73 -13.31 16.26
CA LEU A 118 27.93 -12.10 16.15
C LEU A 118 28.65 -10.90 16.73
N ASP A 119 28.98 -9.93 15.92
CA ASP A 119 29.55 -8.63 16.30
C ASP A 119 28.70 -7.54 15.65
N VAL A 120 27.85 -6.89 16.45
CA VAL A 120 26.90 -5.88 16.00
C VAL A 120 27.08 -4.62 16.86
N VAL A 121 27.16 -3.50 16.20
CA VAL A 121 26.99 -2.17 16.81
C VAL A 121 25.83 -1.51 16.09
N TYR A 122 24.76 -1.24 16.79
CA TYR A 122 23.57 -0.61 16.24
C TYR A 122 23.33 0.75 16.92
N HIS A 123 23.22 1.79 16.12
CA HIS A 123 22.79 3.11 16.51
C HIS A 123 21.42 3.39 15.94
N GLU A 124 20.43 3.68 16.79
CA GLU A 124 19.12 4.12 16.31
C GLU A 124 19.18 5.47 15.59
N GLY A 125 20.16 6.30 15.94
CA GLY A 125 20.29 7.68 15.49
C GLY A 125 20.41 7.84 13.97
N TYR A 126 21.51 8.40 13.54
CA TYR A 126 21.73 8.62 12.12
C TYR A 126 22.23 7.33 11.46
N ARG A 127 21.55 6.92 10.39
CA ARG A 127 21.95 5.73 9.61
C ARG A 127 23.23 5.95 8.81
N ILE A 128 23.56 7.23 8.53
CA ILE A 128 24.76 7.66 7.83
C ILE A 128 25.59 8.49 8.79
N GLU A 129 26.74 8.00 9.22
CA GLU A 129 27.62 8.74 10.14
C GLU A 129 28.18 10.00 9.48
N ARG A 130 28.49 9.92 8.18
CA ARG A 130 29.02 11.03 7.41
C ARG A 130 28.48 11.05 5.98
N LEU A 131 27.82 12.13 5.61
CA LEU A 131 27.35 12.42 4.26
C LEU A 131 28.15 13.56 3.65
N THR A 132 28.75 13.33 2.47
CA THR A 132 29.51 14.36 1.77
C THR A 132 29.00 14.54 0.35
N LEU A 133 29.03 15.79 -0.13
CA LEU A 133 28.74 16.19 -1.51
C LEU A 133 30.04 16.66 -2.16
N ALA A 134 30.48 15.99 -3.21
CA ALA A 134 31.75 16.26 -3.90
C ALA A 134 32.95 16.33 -2.88
N GLY A 135 32.93 15.44 -1.87
CA GLY A 135 33.96 15.37 -0.84
C GLY A 135 33.86 16.38 0.30
N ASN A 136 32.91 17.33 0.25
CA ASN A 136 32.67 18.27 1.34
C ASN A 136 31.52 17.80 2.22
N ASP A 137 31.63 18.02 3.52
CA ASP A 137 30.57 17.66 4.47
C ASP A 137 29.26 18.37 4.14
N ILE A 138 28.13 17.64 4.16
CA ILE A 138 26.84 18.22 3.79
C ILE A 138 26.43 19.37 4.70
N SER A 139 26.87 19.36 5.97
CA SER A 139 26.61 20.45 6.92
C SER A 139 27.24 21.79 6.54
N GLU A 140 28.20 21.79 5.59
CA GLU A 140 28.80 23.01 5.05
C GLU A 140 27.93 23.67 3.95
N TYR A 141 26.91 22.97 3.49
CA TYR A 141 25.99 23.47 2.45
C TYR A 141 24.80 24.18 3.04
N LYS A 142 24.26 25.09 2.29
CA LYS A 142 22.95 25.68 2.53
C LYS A 142 22.01 25.41 1.35
N ILE A 143 20.73 25.41 1.63
CA ILE A 143 19.71 25.26 0.60
C ILE A 143 19.32 26.65 0.06
N GLU A 144 19.26 26.78 -1.25
CA GLU A 144 18.77 27.96 -1.94
C GLU A 144 17.65 27.59 -2.91
N TYR A 145 16.61 28.40 -2.97
CA TYR A 145 15.49 28.24 -3.89
C TYR A 145 15.08 29.62 -4.47
N PRO A 146 14.51 29.70 -5.69
CA PRO A 146 14.18 30.95 -6.35
C PRO A 146 13.04 31.71 -5.63
N ALA A 147 12.98 33.02 -5.81
CA ALA A 147 11.87 33.85 -5.31
C ALA A 147 10.54 33.48 -5.99
N GLU A 148 10.61 33.06 -7.24
CA GLU A 148 9.46 32.51 -7.96
C GLU A 148 9.38 31.00 -7.71
N HIS A 149 8.77 30.59 -6.62
CA HIS A 149 8.56 29.22 -6.22
C HIS A 149 7.07 28.95 -5.95
N ASN A 150 6.70 27.67 -6.01
CA ASN A 150 5.36 27.22 -5.62
C ASN A 150 5.40 26.43 -4.30
N GLU A 151 4.23 26.11 -3.77
CA GLU A 151 4.10 25.34 -2.53
C GLU A 151 4.73 23.96 -2.62
N ASN A 152 4.73 23.34 -3.80
CA ASN A 152 5.32 22.02 -4.02
C ASN A 152 6.85 22.06 -3.89
N MET A 153 7.50 23.09 -4.39
CA MET A 153 8.94 23.28 -4.18
C MET A 153 9.25 23.51 -2.70
N MET A 154 8.45 24.29 -1.99
CA MET A 154 8.65 24.50 -0.56
C MET A 154 8.47 23.23 0.25
N PHE A 155 7.51 22.39 -0.14
CA PHE A 155 7.35 21.06 0.45
C PHE A 155 8.58 20.20 0.18
N ALA A 156 9.11 20.19 -1.07
CA ALA A 156 10.33 19.45 -1.42
C ALA A 156 11.55 19.92 -0.59
N VAL A 157 11.75 21.22 -0.42
CA VAL A 157 12.80 21.79 0.43
C VAL A 157 12.65 21.34 1.88
N SER A 158 11.42 21.37 2.41
CA SER A 158 11.13 20.92 3.77
C SER A 158 11.39 19.42 3.97
N GLU A 159 10.95 18.59 3.04
CA GLU A 159 11.18 17.14 3.08
C GLU A 159 12.68 16.81 2.95
N PHE A 160 13.39 17.45 2.04
CA PHE A 160 14.85 17.26 1.93
C PHE A 160 15.57 17.60 3.24
N THR A 161 15.28 18.75 3.82
CA THR A 161 15.86 19.18 5.09
C THR A 161 15.55 18.18 6.21
N ARG A 162 14.30 17.77 6.32
CA ARG A 162 13.84 16.82 7.35
C ARG A 162 14.49 15.45 7.19
N LEU A 163 14.49 14.91 5.97
CA LEU A 163 14.99 13.54 5.71
C LEU A 163 16.52 13.47 5.76
N VAL A 164 17.23 14.50 5.30
CA VAL A 164 18.69 14.58 5.46
C VAL A 164 19.08 14.68 6.93
N LYS A 165 18.34 15.49 7.72
CA LYS A 165 18.56 15.54 9.17
C LYS A 165 18.32 14.18 9.82
N GLN A 166 17.28 13.47 9.43
CA GLN A 166 16.99 12.12 9.91
C GLN A 166 18.08 11.12 9.48
N ALA A 167 18.62 11.29 8.26
CA ALA A 167 19.63 10.39 7.71
C ALA A 167 21.03 10.52 8.37
N CYS A 168 21.50 11.76 8.57
CA CYS A 168 22.88 12.03 9.01
C CYS A 168 23.04 13.14 10.05
N GLY A 169 21.93 13.64 10.62
CA GLY A 169 21.97 14.68 11.66
C GLY A 169 22.23 16.11 11.18
N ALA A 170 22.49 16.32 9.90
CA ALA A 170 22.83 17.64 9.39
C ALA A 170 21.61 18.59 9.38
N ASP A 171 21.74 19.72 10.05
CA ASP A 171 20.77 20.82 10.00
C ASP A 171 21.12 21.75 8.83
N LEU A 172 20.30 21.74 7.77
CA LEU A 172 20.50 22.56 6.59
C LEU A 172 19.62 23.80 6.65
N ALA A 173 20.24 24.98 6.62
CA ALA A 173 19.49 26.23 6.52
C ALA A 173 19.03 26.45 5.09
N ALA A 174 17.74 26.79 4.93
CA ALA A 174 17.15 27.15 3.63
C ALA A 174 16.87 28.66 3.54
N SER A 175 17.12 29.24 2.38
CA SER A 175 16.90 30.65 2.10
C SER A 175 16.38 30.90 0.69
N GLU A 176 15.51 31.88 0.56
CA GLU A 176 15.06 32.41 -0.72
C GLU A 176 16.18 33.23 -1.40
N GLY A 177 16.26 33.11 -2.71
CA GLY A 177 17.23 33.82 -3.55
C GLY A 177 18.47 33.00 -3.86
N ILE A 178 18.91 33.11 -5.11
CA ILE A 178 20.10 32.42 -5.60
C ILE A 178 21.30 33.35 -5.41
N THR A 179 22.27 32.91 -4.63
CA THR A 179 23.47 33.68 -4.31
C THR A 179 24.69 33.13 -5.05
N SER A 180 25.82 33.83 -4.97
CA SER A 180 27.13 33.36 -5.43
C SER A 180 27.88 32.57 -4.35
N ALA A 181 27.20 32.08 -3.33
CA ALA A 181 27.84 31.28 -2.29
C ALA A 181 28.40 29.97 -2.86
N ALA A 182 29.57 29.59 -2.40
CA ALA A 182 30.10 28.26 -2.60
C ALA A 182 29.33 27.28 -1.70
N LYS A 183 29.21 26.01 -2.12
CA LYS A 183 28.53 24.94 -1.36
C LYS A 183 27.04 25.21 -1.13
N VAL A 184 26.31 25.11 -2.20
CA VAL A 184 24.86 25.31 -2.22
C VAL A 184 24.17 24.05 -2.75
N ILE A 185 23.07 23.70 -2.11
CA ILE A 185 22.06 22.79 -2.67
C ILE A 185 20.96 23.68 -3.25
N GLU A 186 20.87 23.72 -4.57
CA GLU A 186 19.97 24.59 -5.29
C GLU A 186 18.73 23.86 -5.76
N PHE A 187 17.56 24.35 -5.39
CA PHE A 187 16.29 23.91 -5.96
C PHE A 187 15.89 24.88 -7.10
N ARG A 188 15.51 24.31 -8.24
CA ARG A 188 14.99 25.13 -9.35
C ARG A 188 13.90 24.42 -10.15
N HIS A 189 13.02 25.19 -10.77
CA HIS A 189 12.07 24.68 -11.75
C HIS A 189 12.71 24.55 -13.12
N SER A 190 12.32 23.51 -13.85
CA SER A 190 12.66 23.30 -15.24
C SER A 190 11.46 23.53 -16.14
N THR A 191 11.73 24.12 -17.31
CA THR A 191 10.79 24.22 -18.43
C THR A 191 11.16 23.25 -19.55
N ASP A 192 12.08 22.33 -19.30
CA ASP A 192 12.51 21.31 -20.25
C ASP A 192 11.37 20.32 -20.50
N ALA A 193 10.91 20.25 -21.75
CA ALA A 193 9.81 19.38 -22.13
C ALA A 193 10.09 17.88 -21.96
N GLU A 194 11.38 17.49 -21.89
CA GLU A 194 11.77 16.08 -21.64
C GLU A 194 11.37 15.61 -20.23
N LEU A 195 11.31 16.54 -19.28
CA LEU A 195 10.88 16.23 -17.92
C LEU A 195 9.35 16.10 -17.79
N LYS A 196 8.58 16.37 -18.84
CA LYS A 196 7.11 16.40 -18.81
C LYS A 196 6.61 17.22 -17.60
N ASP A 197 5.65 16.67 -16.85
CA ASP A 197 5.01 17.37 -15.72
C ASP A 197 5.69 17.11 -14.37
N ASP A 198 6.27 15.92 -14.18
CA ASP A 198 6.77 15.43 -12.89
C ASP A 198 8.21 14.93 -12.92
N GLY A 199 8.86 14.96 -14.06
CA GLY A 199 10.25 14.57 -14.19
C GLY A 199 11.20 15.49 -13.40
N TYR A 200 12.33 14.96 -13.08
CA TYR A 200 13.37 15.66 -12.33
C TYR A 200 14.75 15.32 -12.89
N ARG A 201 15.73 16.13 -12.49
CA ARG A 201 17.13 15.80 -12.56
C ARG A 201 17.88 16.35 -11.37
N TYR A 202 18.97 15.68 -10.97
CA TYR A 202 19.94 16.24 -10.06
C TYR A 202 21.36 16.06 -10.61
N PHE A 203 22.23 17.02 -10.31
CA PHE A 203 23.59 17.07 -10.84
C PHE A 203 24.42 18.15 -10.15
N PHE A 204 25.72 18.13 -10.37
CA PHE A 204 26.61 19.21 -9.97
C PHE A 204 26.81 20.24 -11.09
N GLU A 205 26.71 21.51 -10.73
CA GLU A 205 27.05 22.66 -11.56
C GLU A 205 28.16 23.46 -10.85
N GLY A 206 29.43 23.13 -11.12
CA GLY A 206 30.56 23.58 -10.32
C GLY A 206 30.46 23.07 -8.89
N ASP A 207 30.47 23.96 -7.91
CA ASP A 207 30.37 23.64 -6.50
C ASP A 207 28.92 23.58 -5.98
N ARG A 208 27.93 23.71 -6.87
CA ARG A 208 26.51 23.68 -6.54
C ARG A 208 25.93 22.30 -6.83
N PHE A 209 25.27 21.70 -5.88
CA PHE A 209 24.43 20.54 -6.12
C PHE A 209 23.01 20.99 -6.46
N VAL A 210 22.51 20.62 -7.61
CA VAL A 210 21.25 21.11 -8.16
C VAL A 210 20.20 19.99 -8.12
N ILE A 211 19.02 20.28 -7.58
CA ILE A 211 17.81 19.49 -7.74
C ILE A 211 16.84 20.32 -8.61
N GLU A 212 16.67 19.89 -9.82
CA GLU A 212 15.84 20.58 -10.81
C GLU A 212 14.65 19.69 -11.16
N GLY A 213 13.44 20.23 -11.05
CA GLY A 213 12.21 19.50 -11.31
C GLY A 213 11.24 20.24 -12.22
N ALA A 214 10.43 19.50 -12.95
CA ALA A 214 9.28 20.04 -13.65
C ALA A 214 8.36 20.82 -12.66
N VAL A 215 7.63 21.78 -13.19
CA VAL A 215 6.95 22.80 -12.35
C VAL A 215 5.91 22.23 -11.39
N LYS A 216 5.27 21.11 -11.72
CA LYS A 216 4.26 20.52 -10.85
C LYS A 216 4.91 19.86 -9.62
N ARG A 217 5.31 18.60 -9.70
CA ARG A 217 5.84 17.82 -8.57
C ARG A 217 7.30 17.40 -8.73
N GLY A 218 7.96 17.82 -9.83
CA GLY A 218 9.28 17.34 -10.17
C GLY A 218 10.33 17.53 -9.07
N CYS A 219 10.37 18.68 -8.37
CA CYS A 219 11.29 18.89 -7.25
C CYS A 219 11.03 17.94 -6.09
N MET A 220 9.76 17.63 -5.78
CA MET A 220 9.38 16.69 -4.73
C MET A 220 9.87 15.28 -5.06
N TYR A 221 9.61 14.82 -6.29
CA TYR A 221 10.12 13.53 -6.75
C TYR A 221 11.64 13.50 -6.82
N GLY A 222 12.27 14.59 -7.26
CA GLY A 222 13.72 14.71 -7.24
C GLY A 222 14.33 14.49 -5.86
N VAL A 223 13.69 14.96 -4.80
CA VAL A 223 14.11 14.70 -3.41
C VAL A 223 13.99 13.22 -3.07
N TYR A 224 12.81 12.62 -3.23
CA TYR A 224 12.62 11.23 -2.86
C TYR A 224 13.51 10.28 -3.67
N ARG A 225 13.62 10.52 -4.98
CA ARG A 225 14.48 9.70 -5.86
C ARG A 225 15.97 9.91 -5.58
N PHE A 226 16.41 11.12 -5.22
CA PHE A 226 17.79 11.35 -4.76
C PHE A 226 18.08 10.52 -3.49
N LEU A 227 17.20 10.56 -2.52
CA LEU A 227 17.36 9.79 -1.28
C LEU A 227 17.37 8.28 -1.57
N GLN A 228 16.48 7.81 -2.44
CA GLN A 228 16.43 6.40 -2.84
C GLN A 228 17.67 5.95 -3.59
N ASN A 229 18.08 6.72 -4.61
CA ASN A 229 19.17 6.32 -5.49
C ASN A 229 20.56 6.47 -4.85
N GLU A 230 20.73 7.47 -4.00
CA GLU A 230 22.05 7.84 -3.48
C GLU A 230 22.26 7.48 -2.01
N LEU A 231 21.20 7.38 -1.24
CA LEU A 231 21.28 7.11 0.20
C LEU A 231 20.61 5.78 0.60
N ASP A 232 20.15 5.00 -0.37
CA ASP A 232 19.39 3.75 -0.15
C ASP A 232 18.19 3.96 0.79
N TRP A 233 17.57 5.14 0.71
CA TRP A 233 16.38 5.45 1.49
C TRP A 233 15.16 4.71 0.93
N VAL A 234 14.39 4.10 1.81
CA VAL A 234 13.10 3.50 1.47
C VAL A 234 12.06 3.99 2.44
N GLY A 235 11.01 4.60 1.93
CA GLY A 235 9.84 4.92 2.73
C GLY A 235 8.99 3.68 2.90
N ILE A 236 8.75 3.25 4.13
CA ILE A 236 7.99 2.05 4.45
C ILE A 236 6.84 2.33 5.40
N GLY A 237 5.87 1.44 5.35
CA GLY A 237 4.79 1.33 6.33
C GLY A 237 3.73 2.41 6.25
N SER A 238 2.62 2.13 6.90
CA SER A 238 1.47 3.01 7.03
C SER A 238 1.63 4.06 8.14
N TYR A 239 2.72 4.00 8.92
CA TYR A 239 2.90 4.79 10.14
C TYR A 239 3.98 5.86 10.03
N GLY A 240 4.35 6.25 8.82
CA GLY A 240 5.27 7.36 8.59
C GLY A 240 6.74 7.04 8.86
N GLN A 241 7.11 5.77 8.93
CA GLN A 241 8.47 5.35 9.20
C GLN A 241 9.29 5.25 7.92
N THR A 242 10.56 5.64 8.03
CA THR A 242 11.54 5.56 6.96
C THR A 242 12.69 4.69 7.40
N VAL A 243 13.20 3.87 6.50
CA VAL A 243 14.40 3.07 6.76
C VAL A 243 15.50 3.56 5.83
N LEU A 244 16.68 3.69 6.38
CA LEU A 244 17.89 3.99 5.64
C LEU A 244 18.90 2.87 5.92
N SER A 245 19.62 2.45 4.91
CA SER A 245 20.73 1.56 5.10
C SER A 245 21.83 2.23 5.92
N GLU A 246 22.43 1.49 6.84
CA GLU A 246 23.52 1.99 7.67
C GLU A 246 24.79 2.16 6.83
N SER A 247 25.49 3.27 7.01
CA SER A 247 26.77 3.54 6.36
C SER A 247 27.64 4.48 7.17
N ASP A 248 28.90 4.14 7.31
CA ASP A 248 29.89 5.02 7.95
C ASP A 248 30.11 6.29 7.12
N HIS A 249 30.09 6.17 5.80
CA HIS A 249 30.32 7.31 4.93
C HIS A 249 29.69 7.12 3.54
N ILE A 250 28.83 8.04 3.16
CA ILE A 250 28.34 8.17 1.78
C ILE A 250 28.92 9.45 1.18
N ASN A 251 29.56 9.34 0.03
CA ASN A 251 30.02 10.48 -0.75
C ASN A 251 29.30 10.55 -2.08
N ILE A 252 28.51 11.60 -2.28
CA ILE A 252 27.91 11.91 -3.57
C ILE A 252 28.98 12.52 -4.46
N SER A 253 29.41 11.77 -5.47
CA SER A 253 30.50 12.19 -6.37
C SER A 253 30.14 13.48 -7.13
N ALA A 254 31.14 14.30 -7.43
CA ALA A 254 30.94 15.49 -8.30
C ALA A 254 30.44 15.14 -9.71
N ASP A 255 30.63 13.90 -10.15
CA ASP A 255 30.14 13.42 -11.44
C ASP A 255 28.70 12.85 -11.38
N THR A 256 28.11 12.82 -10.17
CA THR A 256 26.74 12.32 -9.98
C THR A 256 25.74 13.16 -10.77
N LYS A 257 25.00 12.49 -11.63
CA LYS A 257 23.88 13.07 -12.35
C LYS A 257 22.82 12.02 -12.62
N LYS A 258 21.59 12.40 -12.46
CA LYS A 258 20.42 11.55 -12.76
C LYS A 258 19.34 12.41 -13.41
N SER A 259 18.61 11.87 -14.35
CA SER A 259 17.42 12.47 -14.92
C SER A 259 16.40 11.37 -15.15
N GLU A 260 15.23 11.51 -14.61
CA GLU A 260 14.14 10.52 -14.75
C GLU A 260 12.80 11.23 -14.96
N THR A 261 11.94 10.54 -15.68
CA THR A 261 10.55 10.95 -15.92
C THR A 261 9.67 9.73 -15.66
N PRO A 262 8.60 9.85 -14.87
CA PRO A 262 7.76 8.69 -14.60
C PRO A 262 7.00 8.24 -15.85
N ALA A 263 6.72 6.95 -15.95
CA ALA A 263 5.97 6.38 -17.08
C ALA A 263 4.54 6.95 -17.13
N PHE A 264 3.83 6.89 -16.02
CA PHE A 264 2.55 7.56 -15.87
C PHE A 264 2.75 9.03 -15.51
N GLN A 265 2.03 9.92 -16.18
CA GLN A 265 2.00 11.33 -15.84
C GLN A 265 1.34 11.57 -14.47
N HIS A 266 0.46 10.64 -14.08
CA HIS A 266 -0.27 10.71 -12.82
C HIS A 266 -0.36 9.34 -12.18
N ILE A 267 0.00 9.28 -10.90
CA ILE A 267 -0.20 8.13 -10.03
C ILE A 267 -0.72 8.62 -8.68
N ASP A 268 -1.82 8.05 -8.22
CA ASP A 268 -2.51 8.51 -7.00
C ASP A 268 -3.07 7.32 -6.24
N THR A 269 -3.40 7.50 -4.97
CA THR A 269 -4.00 6.48 -4.12
C THR A 269 -5.03 7.08 -3.18
N GLN A 270 -5.92 6.25 -2.70
CA GLN A 270 -6.87 6.62 -1.65
C GLN A 270 -6.19 6.80 -0.28
N ASP A 271 -4.95 6.37 -0.11
CA ASP A 271 -4.17 6.56 1.12
C ASP A 271 -3.91 8.05 1.38
N GLN A 272 -4.49 8.55 2.47
CA GLN A 272 -4.32 9.92 2.97
C GLN A 272 -3.60 9.94 4.33
N SER A 273 -2.92 8.88 4.69
CA SER A 273 -2.12 8.82 5.91
C SER A 273 -0.90 9.77 5.83
N GLN A 274 -0.32 10.09 6.98
CA GLN A 274 0.99 10.77 7.01
C GLN A 274 2.09 9.72 6.94
N SER A 275 2.32 9.20 5.76
CA SER A 275 3.31 8.15 5.53
C SER A 275 4.24 8.52 4.38
N PRO A 276 5.46 7.98 4.34
CA PRO A 276 6.36 8.13 3.20
C PRO A 276 5.77 7.57 1.89
N VAL A 277 4.90 6.57 1.98
CA VAL A 277 4.18 6.03 0.83
C VAL A 277 3.20 7.07 0.31
N ALA A 278 2.28 7.56 1.15
CA ALA A 278 1.31 8.58 0.76
C ALA A 278 1.99 9.86 0.23
N ALA A 279 3.11 10.28 0.84
CA ALA A 279 3.86 11.45 0.37
C ALA A 279 4.35 11.28 -1.07
N ARG A 280 4.85 10.10 -1.44
CA ARG A 280 5.27 9.80 -2.81
C ARG A 280 4.12 9.77 -3.82
N PHE A 281 2.91 9.45 -3.37
CA PHE A 281 1.69 9.55 -4.17
C PHE A 281 1.03 10.94 -4.11
N SER A 282 1.63 11.89 -3.38
CA SER A 282 1.07 13.24 -3.15
C SER A 282 -0.26 13.25 -2.38
N THR A 283 -0.59 12.19 -1.67
CA THR A 283 -1.82 12.06 -0.88
C THR A 283 -1.60 12.25 0.62
N ASP A 284 -0.36 12.36 1.07
CA ASP A 284 -0.03 12.70 2.45
C ASP A 284 -0.66 14.05 2.85
N LYS A 285 -1.23 14.10 4.06
CA LYS A 285 -1.90 15.31 4.59
C LYS A 285 -0.99 16.53 4.67
N ARG A 286 0.32 16.33 4.67
CA ARG A 286 1.32 17.42 4.65
C ARG A 286 1.59 17.95 3.24
N THR A 287 1.27 17.15 2.22
CA THR A 287 1.48 17.55 0.83
C THR A 287 0.56 18.74 0.50
N PRO A 288 1.06 19.82 -0.11
CA PRO A 288 0.24 20.97 -0.50
C PRO A 288 -0.94 20.56 -1.38
N SER A 289 -2.07 21.22 -1.21
CA SER A 289 -3.26 20.98 -2.04
C SER A 289 -2.99 21.15 -3.54
N ALA A 290 -2.07 22.04 -3.91
CA ALA A 290 -1.63 22.21 -5.29
C ALA A 290 -0.92 20.95 -5.84
N ALA A 291 -0.15 20.23 -5.02
CA ALA A 291 0.45 18.96 -5.43
C ALA A 291 -0.58 17.84 -5.50
N GLN A 292 -1.45 17.75 -4.49
CA GLN A 292 -2.53 16.76 -4.47
C GLN A 292 -3.49 16.91 -5.65
N ASN A 293 -3.75 18.14 -6.08
CA ASN A 293 -4.68 18.43 -7.16
C ASN A 293 -3.99 18.73 -8.51
N SER A 294 -2.69 18.52 -8.62
CA SER A 294 -1.90 18.88 -9.83
C SER A 294 -2.44 18.27 -11.12
N TYR A 295 -3.18 17.17 -11.04
CA TYR A 295 -3.74 16.45 -12.17
C TYR A 295 -5.27 16.33 -12.11
N GLY A 296 -5.89 17.12 -11.22
CA GLY A 296 -7.32 17.08 -11.00
C GLY A 296 -7.75 15.65 -10.83
N ALA A 297 -7.28 15.10 -9.80
CA ALA A 297 -7.37 13.71 -9.41
C ALA A 297 -8.36 12.89 -10.24
N VAL A 298 -7.90 11.76 -10.75
CA VAL A 298 -8.80 10.66 -11.02
C VAL A 298 -9.75 10.47 -9.83
N THR A 299 -9.30 10.78 -8.62
CA THR A 299 -10.10 10.93 -7.40
C THR A 299 -11.17 12.02 -7.45
N GLN A 300 -11.10 13.00 -8.33
CA GLN A 300 -12.14 14.02 -8.50
C GLN A 300 -13.13 13.70 -9.62
N ALA A 301 -12.90 12.67 -10.42
CA ALA A 301 -13.93 12.06 -11.27
C ALA A 301 -14.95 11.27 -10.43
N HIS A 302 -15.35 11.82 -9.29
CA HIS A 302 -16.34 11.20 -8.42
C HIS A 302 -17.75 11.55 -8.89
N HIS A 303 -18.18 10.91 -9.98
CA HIS A 303 -19.57 11.04 -10.36
C HIS A 303 -20.03 12.51 -10.44
N GLY A 304 -19.14 13.34 -10.99
CA GLY A 304 -19.18 14.80 -10.85
C GLY A 304 -20.35 15.45 -11.56
N PHE A 305 -21.03 14.70 -12.39
CA PHE A 305 -22.16 15.26 -13.08
C PHE A 305 -23.29 15.72 -12.14
N SER A 306 -23.37 15.23 -10.93
CA SER A 306 -24.29 15.75 -9.91
C SER A 306 -24.07 17.23 -9.55
N ARG A 307 -22.93 17.82 -9.96
CA ARG A 307 -22.59 19.24 -9.73
C ARG A 307 -23.27 20.17 -10.69
N TYR A 308 -23.79 19.68 -11.82
CA TYR A 308 -24.38 20.50 -12.86
C TYR A 308 -25.91 20.43 -12.85
N ARG A 309 -26.56 21.41 -13.45
CA ARG A 309 -28.04 21.45 -13.52
C ARG A 309 -28.53 20.57 -14.66
N TRP A 310 -29.18 19.47 -14.34
CA TRP A 310 -29.69 18.53 -15.31
C TRP A 310 -31.13 18.78 -15.76
N GLY A 311 -31.83 19.65 -15.07
CA GLY A 311 -33.28 19.71 -15.16
C GLY A 311 -33.97 18.47 -14.57
N SER A 312 -35.23 18.24 -14.91
CA SER A 312 -36.04 17.10 -14.42
C SER A 312 -35.82 15.79 -15.19
N TYR A 313 -34.75 15.66 -15.96
CA TYR A 313 -34.53 14.56 -16.92
C TYR A 313 -33.63 13.44 -16.36
N TYR A 314 -33.87 13.01 -15.13
CA TYR A 314 -33.31 11.76 -14.65
C TYR A 314 -34.03 10.59 -15.30
N VAL A 315 -33.30 9.72 -15.98
CA VAL A 315 -33.81 8.42 -16.34
C VAL A 315 -33.74 7.55 -15.08
N ASP A 316 -34.92 7.20 -14.57
CA ASP A 316 -35.08 6.32 -13.40
C ASP A 316 -34.20 6.64 -12.20
N TYR A 317 -34.01 7.94 -11.90
CA TYR A 317 -33.26 8.49 -10.74
C TYR A 317 -31.74 8.30 -10.71
N LYS A 318 -31.08 7.80 -11.78
CA LYS A 318 -29.71 7.34 -11.64
C LYS A 318 -28.70 7.83 -12.69
N GLN A 319 -29.13 8.15 -13.91
CA GLN A 319 -28.28 8.66 -14.99
C GLN A 319 -29.02 9.70 -15.83
N ILE A 320 -28.28 10.51 -16.59
CA ILE A 320 -28.86 11.47 -17.54
C ILE A 320 -29.12 10.85 -18.91
N CYS A 321 -29.95 11.51 -19.72
CA CYS A 321 -30.05 11.19 -21.12
C CYS A 321 -28.99 11.95 -21.93
N TYR A 322 -27.94 11.25 -22.37
CA TYR A 322 -26.81 11.84 -23.09
C TYR A 322 -27.14 12.28 -24.53
N THR A 323 -28.38 12.03 -25.02
CA THR A 323 -28.82 12.42 -26.36
C THR A 323 -30.00 13.41 -26.34
N ASP A 324 -30.39 13.86 -25.16
CA ASP A 324 -31.45 14.88 -25.01
C ASP A 324 -30.84 16.26 -25.13
N GLU A 325 -31.31 17.05 -26.08
CA GLU A 325 -30.78 18.38 -26.41
C GLU A 325 -30.89 19.37 -25.25
N ASP A 326 -32.01 19.32 -24.51
CA ASP A 326 -32.21 20.22 -23.37
C ASP A 326 -31.23 19.85 -22.22
N VAL A 327 -30.95 18.55 -22.01
CA VAL A 327 -29.98 18.08 -21.02
C VAL A 327 -28.59 18.54 -21.42
N ILE A 328 -28.18 18.36 -22.66
CA ILE A 328 -26.86 18.76 -23.18
C ILE A 328 -26.65 20.25 -22.99
N CYS A 329 -27.61 21.09 -23.44
CA CYS A 329 -27.54 22.52 -23.27
C CYS A 329 -27.46 22.94 -21.81
N ASN A 330 -28.26 22.36 -20.93
CA ASN A 330 -28.24 22.66 -19.51
C ASN A 330 -26.90 22.31 -18.84
N VAL A 331 -26.31 21.17 -19.21
CA VAL A 331 -24.98 20.77 -18.71
C VAL A 331 -23.91 21.73 -19.21
N ARG A 332 -23.87 22.02 -20.51
CA ARG A 332 -22.94 23.00 -21.09
C ARG A 332 -23.00 24.33 -20.37
N ASP A 333 -24.22 24.90 -20.24
CA ASP A 333 -24.42 26.21 -19.62
C ASP A 333 -24.00 26.20 -18.13
N SER A 334 -24.23 25.08 -17.44
CA SER A 334 -23.76 24.91 -16.05
C SER A 334 -22.24 24.77 -15.96
N VAL A 335 -21.60 24.13 -16.93
CA VAL A 335 -20.13 24.04 -17.03
C VAL A 335 -19.53 25.41 -17.26
N LEU A 336 -20.10 26.19 -18.18
CA LEU A 336 -19.67 27.57 -18.43
C LEU A 336 -19.83 28.43 -17.17
N GLU A 337 -20.98 28.38 -16.49
CA GLU A 337 -21.20 29.06 -15.21
C GLU A 337 -20.18 28.63 -14.14
N TYR A 338 -19.85 27.35 -14.07
CA TYR A 338 -18.85 26.84 -13.14
C TYR A 338 -17.47 27.42 -13.42
N ILE A 339 -17.04 27.43 -14.69
CA ILE A 339 -15.74 28.00 -15.12
C ILE A 339 -15.70 29.49 -14.79
N GLU A 340 -16.75 30.28 -15.16
CA GLU A 340 -16.83 31.70 -14.87
C GLU A 340 -16.71 31.97 -13.38
N ASN A 341 -17.39 31.20 -12.53
CA ASN A 341 -17.32 31.35 -11.07
C ASN A 341 -15.92 31.04 -10.53
N LYS A 342 -15.23 30.04 -11.07
CA LYS A 342 -13.84 29.71 -10.69
C LYS A 342 -12.88 30.83 -11.09
N LEU A 343 -12.99 31.35 -12.32
CA LEU A 343 -12.16 32.46 -12.82
C LEU A 343 -12.43 33.74 -12.01
N ALA A 344 -13.68 34.02 -11.67
CA ALA A 344 -14.04 35.17 -10.82
C ALA A 344 -13.50 35.04 -9.38
N ALA A 345 -13.31 33.80 -8.91
CA ALA A 345 -12.67 33.50 -7.63
C ALA A 345 -11.14 33.54 -7.68
N GLY A 346 -10.55 33.76 -8.86
CA GLY A 346 -9.10 33.88 -9.04
C GLY A 346 -8.41 32.62 -9.56
N SER A 347 -9.16 31.56 -9.89
CA SER A 347 -8.59 30.36 -10.50
C SER A 347 -8.01 30.65 -11.89
N VAL A 348 -6.99 29.88 -12.27
CA VAL A 348 -6.30 29.99 -13.55
C VAL A 348 -6.43 28.67 -14.32
N ILE A 349 -6.94 28.73 -15.56
CA ILE A 349 -7.03 27.56 -16.43
C ILE A 349 -5.63 26.99 -16.69
N GLY A 350 -5.50 25.67 -16.62
CA GLY A 350 -4.24 24.95 -16.79
C GLY A 350 -3.37 24.92 -15.51
N VAL A 351 -3.76 25.63 -14.44
CA VAL A 351 -3.03 25.64 -13.17
C VAL A 351 -3.88 24.97 -12.08
N ASP A 352 -4.92 25.63 -11.61
CA ASP A 352 -5.82 25.12 -10.56
C ASP A 352 -7.24 24.83 -11.07
N LEU A 353 -7.56 25.20 -12.30
CA LEU A 353 -8.73 24.78 -13.04
C LEU A 353 -8.29 24.04 -14.31
N GLN A 354 -8.17 22.71 -14.20
CA GLN A 354 -7.68 21.88 -15.30
C GLN A 354 -8.74 20.92 -15.81
N PHE A 355 -9.75 20.60 -14.99
CA PHE A 355 -10.67 19.49 -15.22
C PHE A 355 -12.11 19.87 -15.02
N ILE A 356 -12.95 19.35 -15.90
CA ILE A 356 -14.41 19.37 -15.81
C ILE A 356 -14.89 17.92 -15.65
N ASP A 357 -15.45 17.62 -14.51
CA ASP A 357 -15.86 16.26 -14.19
C ASP A 357 -17.27 15.99 -14.74
N LEU A 358 -17.36 15.31 -15.88
CA LEU A 358 -18.58 14.86 -16.54
C LEU A 358 -18.88 13.39 -16.24
N ALA A 359 -18.16 12.78 -15.30
CA ALA A 359 -18.30 11.37 -14.99
C ALA A 359 -19.71 11.02 -14.51
N GLN A 360 -20.23 9.92 -15.02
CA GLN A 360 -21.58 9.44 -14.74
C GLN A 360 -21.77 9.00 -13.28
N GLY A 361 -23.02 8.84 -12.86
CA GLY A 361 -23.39 8.44 -11.49
C GLY A 361 -22.91 7.03 -11.16
N ASP A 362 -22.71 6.79 -9.85
CA ASP A 362 -22.23 5.52 -9.30
C ASP A 362 -23.29 4.42 -9.39
N ASN A 363 -23.51 3.93 -10.60
CA ASN A 363 -24.41 2.82 -10.88
C ASN A 363 -24.25 2.33 -12.33
N GLY A 364 -24.74 1.12 -12.62
CA GLY A 364 -24.70 0.49 -13.94
C GLY A 364 -25.81 0.88 -14.92
N TYR A 365 -26.67 1.82 -14.55
CA TYR A 365 -27.78 2.21 -15.43
C TYR A 365 -27.34 3.10 -16.59
N TYR A 366 -28.08 3.06 -17.68
CA TYR A 366 -27.93 3.97 -18.81
C TYR A 366 -29.30 4.21 -19.47
N CYS A 367 -29.41 5.30 -20.24
CA CYS A 367 -30.64 5.71 -20.85
C CYS A 367 -31.06 4.78 -21.98
N HIS A 368 -32.28 4.25 -21.93
CA HIS A 368 -32.88 3.38 -22.93
C HIS A 368 -33.87 4.13 -23.85
N CYS A 369 -33.82 5.45 -23.94
CA CYS A 369 -34.67 6.18 -24.87
C CYS A 369 -34.34 5.82 -26.34
N PRO A 370 -35.26 6.02 -27.29
CA PRO A 370 -35.00 5.65 -28.68
C PRO A 370 -33.75 6.27 -29.31
N ASN A 371 -33.41 7.48 -28.90
CA ASN A 371 -32.20 8.17 -29.39
C ASN A 371 -30.93 7.56 -28.81
N CYS A 372 -30.84 7.31 -27.49
CA CYS A 372 -29.68 6.65 -26.89
C CYS A 372 -29.50 5.23 -27.45
N MET A 373 -30.61 4.46 -27.59
CA MET A 373 -30.56 3.12 -28.18
C MET A 373 -30.12 3.13 -29.65
N LYS A 374 -30.50 4.17 -30.41
CA LYS A 374 -30.02 4.37 -31.78
C LYS A 374 -28.51 4.60 -31.79
N VAL A 375 -28.01 5.52 -30.94
CA VAL A 375 -26.59 5.81 -30.85
C VAL A 375 -25.83 4.56 -30.41
N MET A 376 -26.26 3.85 -29.38
CA MET A 376 -25.63 2.59 -28.95
C MET A 376 -25.53 1.59 -30.09
N LYS A 377 -26.56 1.46 -30.93
CA LYS A 377 -26.52 0.58 -32.10
C LYS A 377 -25.47 1.02 -33.11
N GLU A 378 -25.29 2.31 -33.32
CA GLU A 378 -24.23 2.87 -34.17
C GLU A 378 -22.85 2.65 -33.59
N GLU A 379 -22.73 2.52 -32.28
CA GLU A 379 -21.51 2.28 -31.49
C GLU A 379 -21.31 0.80 -31.16
N ASN A 380 -21.72 -0.11 -32.02
CA ASN A 380 -21.61 -1.57 -31.86
C ASN A 380 -22.26 -2.13 -30.58
N GLY A 381 -23.28 -1.45 -30.07
CA GLY A 381 -23.98 -1.83 -28.85
C GLY A 381 -23.44 -1.22 -27.58
N ALA A 382 -22.31 -0.51 -27.63
CA ALA A 382 -21.66 0.05 -26.45
C ALA A 382 -22.42 1.23 -25.85
N ALA A 383 -22.79 1.12 -24.57
CA ALA A 383 -23.44 2.19 -23.81
C ALA A 383 -22.50 3.38 -23.53
N SER A 384 -21.21 3.21 -23.72
CA SER A 384 -20.21 4.29 -23.69
C SER A 384 -20.34 5.27 -24.87
N GLY A 385 -20.93 4.84 -26.00
CA GLY A 385 -21.08 5.68 -27.19
C GLY A 385 -21.84 6.99 -26.95
N PRO A 386 -23.04 6.97 -26.38
CA PRO A 386 -23.76 8.20 -25.99
C PRO A 386 -22.93 9.09 -25.06
N VAL A 387 -22.18 8.52 -24.12
CA VAL A 387 -21.34 9.26 -23.16
C VAL A 387 -20.18 9.97 -23.85
N VAL A 388 -19.45 9.25 -24.75
CA VAL A 388 -18.34 9.83 -25.51
C VAL A 388 -18.82 10.94 -26.43
N ARG A 389 -19.90 10.71 -27.20
CA ARG A 389 -20.46 11.75 -28.10
C ARG A 389 -20.91 12.98 -27.33
N PHE A 390 -21.49 12.79 -26.16
CA PHE A 390 -21.87 13.89 -25.26
C PHE A 390 -20.64 14.65 -24.77
N ALA A 391 -19.62 13.96 -24.27
CA ALA A 391 -18.40 14.58 -23.77
C ALA A 391 -17.64 15.35 -24.88
N ASN A 392 -17.53 14.75 -26.08
CA ASN A 392 -16.92 15.40 -27.25
C ASN A 392 -17.65 16.70 -27.60
N ARG A 393 -18.99 16.70 -27.54
CA ARG A 393 -19.76 17.89 -27.81
C ARG A 393 -19.60 18.99 -26.74
N ILE A 394 -19.55 18.60 -25.48
CA ILE A 394 -19.26 19.58 -24.39
C ILE A 394 -17.86 20.17 -24.57
N ASP A 395 -16.85 19.33 -24.87
CA ASP A 395 -15.50 19.76 -25.17
C ASP A 395 -15.49 20.78 -26.35
N GLU A 396 -16.11 20.44 -27.48
CA GLU A 396 -16.19 21.32 -28.65
C GLU A 396 -16.81 22.68 -28.31
N GLU A 397 -18.01 22.68 -27.70
CA GLU A 397 -18.78 23.90 -27.43
C GLU A 397 -18.16 24.78 -26.33
N VAL A 398 -17.50 24.17 -25.31
CA VAL A 398 -16.86 24.93 -24.20
C VAL A 398 -15.48 25.41 -24.59
N SER A 399 -14.69 24.61 -25.34
CA SER A 399 -13.34 24.96 -25.78
C SER A 399 -13.29 26.13 -26.76
N GLU A 400 -14.43 26.46 -27.44
CA GLU A 400 -14.57 27.71 -28.20
C GLU A 400 -14.32 28.97 -27.36
N GLN A 401 -14.56 28.88 -26.03
CA GLN A 401 -14.43 30.01 -25.10
C GLN A 401 -13.28 29.83 -24.10
N TYR A 402 -12.99 28.58 -23.69
CA TYR A 402 -12.04 28.23 -22.63
C TYR A 402 -11.19 27.04 -23.07
N GLU A 403 -10.01 27.34 -23.64
CA GLU A 403 -9.03 26.30 -24.01
C GLU A 403 -8.27 25.76 -22.80
N GLY A 404 -7.73 24.53 -22.90
CA GLY A 404 -6.81 23.95 -21.93
C GLY A 404 -7.48 23.24 -20.75
N LEU A 405 -8.77 22.92 -20.87
CA LEU A 405 -9.51 22.10 -19.93
C LEU A 405 -9.62 20.65 -20.43
N ALA A 406 -9.61 19.68 -19.51
CA ALA A 406 -9.92 18.29 -19.81
C ALA A 406 -11.27 17.88 -19.20
N TYR A 407 -12.04 17.08 -19.95
CA TYR A 407 -13.37 16.63 -19.58
C TYR A 407 -13.35 15.17 -19.19
N LEU A 408 -13.61 14.88 -17.91
CA LEU A 408 -13.47 13.54 -17.34
C LEU A 408 -14.75 12.75 -17.53
N ILE A 409 -14.65 11.53 -18.04
CA ILE A 409 -15.72 10.53 -18.08
C ILE A 409 -15.20 9.19 -17.55
N PHE A 410 -16.12 8.33 -17.11
CA PHE A 410 -15.79 6.95 -16.75
C PHE A 410 -16.12 5.96 -17.88
N ALA A 411 -15.23 4.99 -18.07
CA ALA A 411 -15.56 3.69 -18.61
C ALA A 411 -15.77 2.73 -17.41
N TYR A 412 -16.99 2.69 -16.89
CA TYR A 412 -17.32 2.08 -15.62
C TYR A 412 -18.67 1.36 -15.68
N MET A 413 -18.76 0.16 -15.09
CA MET A 413 -19.96 -0.67 -15.11
C MET A 413 -20.50 -0.83 -16.54
N GLY A 414 -21.75 -0.43 -16.82
CA GLY A 414 -22.37 -0.57 -18.14
C GLY A 414 -21.65 0.16 -19.30
N THR A 415 -20.73 1.06 -19.02
CA THR A 415 -19.96 1.81 -20.04
C THR A 415 -18.51 1.37 -20.18
N GLN A 416 -18.11 0.26 -19.56
CA GLN A 416 -16.76 -0.31 -19.68
C GLN A 416 -16.41 -0.70 -21.12
N PRO A 417 -17.30 -1.38 -21.88
CA PRO A 417 -17.02 -1.66 -23.29
C PRO A 417 -16.80 -0.39 -24.09
N ALA A 418 -15.71 -0.34 -24.85
CA ALA A 418 -15.37 0.79 -25.67
C ALA A 418 -16.34 0.94 -26.87
N CYS A 419 -16.69 2.19 -27.20
CA CYS A 419 -17.50 2.52 -28.37
C CYS A 419 -16.65 2.53 -29.66
N VAL A 420 -17.19 3.07 -30.75
CA VAL A 420 -16.50 3.24 -32.04
C VAL A 420 -16.05 4.67 -32.23
N THR A 421 -16.80 5.62 -31.71
CA THR A 421 -16.46 7.05 -31.80
C THR A 421 -15.23 7.37 -30.98
N PRO A 422 -14.16 7.95 -31.57
CA PRO A 422 -13.00 8.40 -30.81
C PRO A 422 -13.39 9.51 -29.81
N ALA A 423 -12.74 9.51 -28.66
CA ALA A 423 -12.79 10.64 -27.75
C ALA A 423 -11.99 11.83 -28.33
N SER A 424 -12.48 13.05 -28.14
CA SER A 424 -11.73 14.26 -28.50
C SER A 424 -10.48 14.40 -27.64
N SER A 425 -9.51 15.17 -28.09
CA SER A 425 -8.24 15.39 -27.36
C SER A 425 -8.45 16.03 -25.97
N GLY A 426 -9.55 16.73 -25.76
CA GLY A 426 -9.93 17.30 -24.47
C GLY A 426 -10.60 16.29 -23.54
N VAL A 427 -11.06 15.13 -24.03
CA VAL A 427 -11.72 14.14 -23.20
C VAL A 427 -10.72 13.17 -22.59
N ARG A 428 -10.86 12.93 -21.31
CA ARG A 428 -10.09 11.93 -20.54
C ARG A 428 -11.03 10.81 -20.10
N VAL A 429 -10.66 9.58 -20.44
CA VAL A 429 -11.39 8.38 -20.04
C VAL A 429 -10.72 7.74 -18.84
N THR A 430 -11.45 7.56 -17.75
CA THR A 430 -11.01 6.74 -16.63
C THR A 430 -11.65 5.36 -16.75
N PHE A 431 -10.85 4.38 -17.11
CA PHE A 431 -11.26 2.99 -17.19
C PHE A 431 -11.21 2.37 -15.79
N ALA A 432 -12.36 1.94 -15.30
CA ALA A 432 -12.48 1.29 -14.00
C ALA A 432 -12.96 -0.14 -14.21
N PRO A 433 -12.08 -1.16 -14.12
CA PRO A 433 -12.43 -2.57 -14.31
C PRO A 433 -13.19 -3.12 -13.09
N ASN A 434 -14.30 -2.46 -12.74
CA ASN A 434 -15.16 -2.89 -11.65
C ASN A 434 -15.82 -4.21 -12.02
N GLY A 435 -15.66 -5.22 -11.17
CA GLY A 435 -16.11 -6.59 -11.44
C GLY A 435 -15.09 -7.46 -12.16
N CYS A 436 -13.86 -6.98 -12.37
CA CYS A 436 -12.76 -7.86 -12.80
C CYS A 436 -12.38 -8.85 -11.68
N CYS A 437 -11.75 -9.93 -12.06
CA CYS A 437 -11.19 -10.89 -11.12
C CYS A 437 -9.83 -10.38 -10.60
N SER A 438 -9.67 -10.30 -9.27
CA SER A 438 -8.40 -9.93 -8.64
C SER A 438 -7.42 -11.11 -8.52
N ALA A 439 -7.88 -12.36 -8.69
CA ALA A 439 -7.02 -13.54 -8.65
C ALA A 439 -6.24 -13.76 -9.96
N HIS A 440 -6.62 -13.09 -11.05
CA HIS A 440 -6.00 -13.24 -12.35
C HIS A 440 -5.65 -11.88 -12.94
N LYS A 441 -4.59 -11.84 -13.74
CA LYS A 441 -4.21 -10.63 -14.48
C LYS A 441 -5.27 -10.24 -15.50
N LEU A 442 -5.31 -8.95 -15.84
CA LEU A 442 -6.32 -8.40 -16.76
C LEU A 442 -6.22 -8.90 -18.19
N ARG A 443 -5.07 -9.41 -18.63
CA ARG A 443 -4.89 -9.89 -20.01
C ARG A 443 -4.05 -11.17 -20.06
N GLY A 444 -4.56 -12.18 -20.77
CA GLY A 444 -3.87 -13.46 -20.97
C GLY A 444 -3.77 -14.32 -19.69
N GLY A 445 -4.66 -14.10 -18.71
CA GLY A 445 -4.86 -14.96 -17.56
C GLY A 445 -5.86 -16.09 -17.89
N GLU A 446 -5.77 -17.22 -17.20
CA GLU A 446 -6.75 -18.30 -17.31
C GLU A 446 -8.00 -18.05 -16.48
N CYS A 447 -8.57 -16.85 -16.60
CA CYS A 447 -9.76 -16.44 -15.88
C CYS A 447 -11.00 -17.10 -16.51
N ASN A 448 -11.55 -18.11 -15.84
CA ASN A 448 -12.64 -18.95 -16.36
C ASN A 448 -14.03 -18.55 -15.90
N GLU A 449 -14.16 -17.69 -14.89
CA GLU A 449 -15.44 -17.33 -14.29
C GLU A 449 -15.69 -15.82 -14.35
N GLN A 450 -16.98 -15.50 -14.22
CA GLN A 450 -17.45 -14.13 -14.20
C GLN A 450 -17.78 -13.64 -12.83
N PHE A 451 -17.38 -12.42 -12.56
CA PHE A 451 -17.98 -11.62 -11.51
C PHE A 451 -18.51 -10.31 -12.08
N SER A 452 -19.51 -10.36 -12.93
CA SER A 452 -20.20 -9.12 -13.27
C SER A 452 -21.36 -8.91 -12.32
N LEU A 453 -21.17 -8.08 -11.32
CA LEU A 453 -22.29 -7.48 -10.56
C LEU A 453 -23.25 -6.72 -11.49
N TYR A 454 -22.80 -6.38 -12.70
CA TYR A 454 -23.51 -5.54 -13.65
C TYR A 454 -23.25 -6.01 -15.08
N ALA A 455 -23.58 -7.29 -15.37
CA ALA A 455 -23.47 -7.80 -16.73
C ALA A 455 -24.13 -6.83 -17.72
N VAL A 456 -23.42 -6.49 -18.77
CA VAL A 456 -23.92 -5.60 -19.84
C VAL A 456 -25.12 -6.23 -20.52
N THR A 457 -25.19 -7.57 -20.48
CA THR A 457 -26.39 -8.36 -20.85
C THR A 457 -26.46 -9.59 -19.94
N ASP A 458 -27.70 -10.08 -19.68
CA ASP A 458 -27.95 -11.30 -18.89
C ASP A 458 -27.37 -12.59 -19.50
N SER A 459 -26.68 -12.52 -20.63
CA SER A 459 -26.20 -13.66 -21.41
C SER A 459 -24.71 -13.70 -21.65
N ASP A 460 -23.96 -12.63 -21.34
CA ASP A 460 -22.56 -12.54 -21.71
C ASP A 460 -21.68 -12.90 -20.53
N ILE A 461 -20.78 -13.85 -20.77
CA ILE A 461 -19.72 -14.20 -19.85
C ILE A 461 -18.62 -13.15 -20.03
N ILE A 462 -18.37 -12.35 -18.99
CA ILE A 462 -17.32 -11.33 -18.95
C ILE A 462 -16.19 -11.88 -18.07
N ASN A 463 -14.98 -11.87 -18.56
CA ASN A 463 -13.79 -12.28 -17.83
C ASN A 463 -12.69 -11.21 -17.92
N ASN A 464 -11.54 -11.43 -17.31
CA ASN A 464 -10.46 -10.45 -17.33
C ASN A 464 -9.96 -10.13 -18.74
N ASP A 465 -9.97 -11.07 -19.66
CA ASP A 465 -9.57 -10.82 -21.05
C ASP A 465 -10.51 -9.82 -21.76
N ASP A 466 -11.80 -9.83 -21.44
CA ASP A 466 -12.73 -8.82 -21.95
C ASP A 466 -12.38 -7.43 -21.42
N PHE A 467 -12.07 -7.29 -20.11
CA PHE A 467 -11.61 -6.03 -19.55
C PHE A 467 -10.31 -5.55 -20.19
N GLY A 468 -9.35 -6.47 -20.41
CA GLY A 468 -8.11 -6.17 -21.11
C GLY A 468 -8.35 -5.70 -22.54
N GLU A 469 -9.21 -6.36 -23.30
CA GLU A 469 -9.57 -5.98 -24.68
C GLU A 469 -10.27 -4.62 -24.74
N TRP A 470 -11.13 -4.33 -23.79
CA TRP A 470 -11.79 -3.03 -23.70
C TRP A 470 -10.77 -1.92 -23.43
N LEU A 471 -9.83 -2.13 -22.50
CA LEU A 471 -8.78 -1.17 -22.24
C LEU A 471 -7.89 -0.93 -23.48
N GLU A 472 -7.45 -1.99 -24.15
CA GLU A 472 -6.69 -1.86 -25.43
C GLU A 472 -7.47 -1.05 -26.48
N THR A 473 -8.79 -1.21 -26.52
CA THR A 473 -9.65 -0.48 -27.44
C THR A 473 -9.79 0.98 -27.02
N TRP A 474 -9.97 1.25 -25.74
CA TRP A 474 -9.99 2.62 -25.21
C TRP A 474 -8.70 3.37 -25.50
N CYS A 475 -7.54 2.73 -25.30
CA CYS A 475 -6.23 3.34 -25.59
C CYS A 475 -6.01 3.62 -27.09
N LYS A 476 -6.75 2.97 -28.01
CA LYS A 476 -6.75 3.29 -29.44
C LYS A 476 -7.71 4.43 -29.80
N LEU A 477 -8.72 4.67 -28.99
CA LEU A 477 -9.80 5.64 -29.25
C LEU A 477 -9.61 6.95 -28.48
N CYS A 478 -8.73 6.99 -27.48
CA CYS A 478 -8.50 8.11 -26.61
C CYS A 478 -7.02 8.21 -26.26
N ASP A 479 -6.42 9.37 -26.46
CA ASP A 479 -5.01 9.62 -26.11
C ASP A 479 -4.81 9.77 -24.59
N ASN A 480 -5.88 9.99 -23.83
CA ASN A 480 -5.86 10.30 -22.41
C ASN A 480 -6.65 9.25 -21.60
N VAL A 481 -6.16 8.01 -21.57
CA VAL A 481 -6.75 6.92 -20.78
C VAL A 481 -6.04 6.80 -19.44
N TYR A 482 -6.83 6.75 -18.38
CA TYR A 482 -6.40 6.53 -17.00
C TYR A 482 -7.06 5.25 -16.49
N VAL A 483 -6.43 4.58 -15.53
CA VAL A 483 -6.98 3.37 -14.92
C VAL A 483 -7.29 3.62 -13.45
N TRP A 484 -8.48 3.27 -13.04
CA TRP A 484 -8.88 3.15 -11.64
C TRP A 484 -8.70 1.70 -11.23
N TYR A 485 -7.59 1.39 -10.57
CA TYR A 485 -7.21 0.04 -10.21
C TYR A 485 -7.65 -0.29 -8.78
N TYR A 486 -8.31 -1.42 -8.62
CA TYR A 486 -8.85 -1.85 -7.33
C TYR A 486 -7.85 -2.73 -6.59
N LEU A 487 -7.33 -2.24 -5.46
CA LEU A 487 -6.56 -2.99 -4.48
C LEU A 487 -7.34 -3.08 -3.16
N LEU A 488 -8.62 -3.41 -3.26
CA LEU A 488 -9.49 -3.42 -2.09
C LEU A 488 -9.41 -4.76 -1.38
N GLU A 489 -8.84 -4.77 -0.19
CA GLU A 489 -8.96 -5.85 0.77
C GLU A 489 -10.11 -5.53 1.72
N GLN A 490 -11.31 -5.93 1.33
CA GLN A 490 -12.48 -5.75 2.19
C GLN A 490 -12.58 -6.88 3.22
N ASN A 491 -13.11 -6.56 4.40
CA ASN A 491 -13.43 -7.51 5.47
C ASN A 491 -12.24 -8.25 6.10
N VAL A 492 -11.02 -7.67 6.09
CA VAL A 492 -9.87 -8.27 6.80
C VAL A 492 -9.44 -9.62 6.20
N GLN A 493 -9.70 -9.85 4.95
CA GLN A 493 -9.18 -11.01 4.25
C GLN A 493 -7.97 -10.59 3.45
N THR A 494 -6.81 -11.17 3.73
CA THR A 494 -5.63 -10.97 2.90
C THR A 494 -5.70 -11.89 1.69
N TYR A 495 -5.32 -11.33 0.57
CA TYR A 495 -5.05 -12.07 -0.66
C TYR A 495 -3.75 -11.54 -1.25
N THR A 496 -3.19 -12.24 -2.20
CA THR A 496 -2.01 -11.76 -2.89
C THR A 496 -2.34 -11.38 -4.32
N VAL A 497 -1.87 -10.21 -4.73
CA VAL A 497 -1.94 -9.73 -6.12
C VAL A 497 -0.54 -9.43 -6.68
N LEU A 498 0.52 -9.91 -6.03
CA LEU A 498 1.90 -9.58 -6.38
C LEU A 498 2.21 -9.90 -7.84
N ASP A 499 1.86 -11.11 -8.29
CA ASP A 499 2.10 -11.54 -9.65
C ASP A 499 1.26 -10.77 -10.66
N ASN A 500 -0.02 -10.62 -10.37
CA ASN A 500 -0.96 -9.89 -11.23
C ASN A 500 -0.61 -8.41 -11.34
N LEU A 501 -0.19 -7.79 -10.22
CA LEU A 501 0.21 -6.38 -10.21
C LEU A 501 1.37 -6.11 -11.19
N TYR A 502 2.39 -6.99 -11.20
CA TYR A 502 3.50 -6.86 -12.14
C TYR A 502 3.01 -6.92 -13.60
N ASP A 503 2.24 -7.96 -13.92
CA ASP A 503 1.74 -8.19 -15.28
C ASP A 503 0.79 -7.07 -15.72
N ASP A 504 -0.11 -6.63 -14.86
CA ASP A 504 -1.07 -5.56 -15.15
C ASP A 504 -0.37 -4.20 -15.33
N MET A 505 0.61 -3.87 -14.50
CA MET A 505 1.41 -2.66 -14.67
C MET A 505 2.16 -2.65 -16.00
N LYS A 506 2.79 -3.76 -16.39
CA LYS A 506 3.42 -3.91 -17.72
C LYS A 506 2.41 -3.73 -18.84
N PHE A 507 1.25 -4.35 -18.72
CA PHE A 507 0.16 -4.23 -19.68
C PHE A 507 -0.32 -2.77 -19.84
N PHE A 508 -0.42 -2.02 -18.76
CA PHE A 508 -0.80 -0.60 -18.80
C PHE A 508 0.27 0.25 -19.47
N PHE A 509 1.56 0.04 -19.19
CA PHE A 509 2.65 0.75 -19.87
C PHE A 509 2.66 0.48 -21.38
N GLU A 510 2.52 -0.78 -21.78
CA GLU A 510 2.53 -1.21 -23.17
C GLU A 510 1.37 -0.62 -23.99
N ASN A 511 0.23 -0.38 -23.35
CA ASN A 511 -0.94 0.21 -24.00
C ASN A 511 -0.99 1.74 -23.93
N GLY A 512 0.00 2.38 -23.30
CA GLY A 512 0.10 3.85 -23.27
C GLY A 512 -0.91 4.51 -22.29
N VAL A 513 -1.32 3.81 -21.24
CA VAL A 513 -2.09 4.41 -20.14
C VAL A 513 -1.31 5.60 -19.59
N GLN A 514 -2.00 6.72 -19.34
CA GLN A 514 -1.37 7.97 -18.94
C GLN A 514 -1.28 8.15 -17.43
N GLY A 515 -2.08 7.44 -16.67
CA GLY A 515 -2.06 7.54 -15.22
C GLY A 515 -2.93 6.49 -14.54
N MET A 516 -2.73 6.38 -13.22
CA MET A 516 -3.43 5.41 -12.39
C MET A 516 -3.89 6.01 -11.09
N PHE A 517 -5.02 5.53 -10.63
CA PHE A 517 -5.51 5.69 -9.27
C PHE A 517 -5.65 4.32 -8.62
N PHE A 518 -4.97 4.12 -7.50
CA PHE A 518 -5.12 2.92 -6.69
C PHE A 518 -6.23 3.12 -5.66
N ASN A 519 -7.36 2.48 -5.91
CA ASN A 519 -8.41 2.37 -4.89
C ASN A 519 -7.98 1.29 -3.90
N SER A 520 -7.30 1.72 -2.85
CA SER A 520 -6.73 0.86 -1.81
C SER A 520 -7.36 1.20 -0.47
N ASP A 521 -7.52 0.20 0.38
CA ASP A 521 -7.85 0.43 1.78
C ASP A 521 -6.56 0.77 2.54
N ASN A 522 -6.60 1.83 3.36
CA ASN A 522 -5.46 2.32 4.15
C ASN A 522 -5.11 1.45 5.35
N GLN A 523 -5.58 0.24 5.39
CA GLN A 523 -5.49 -0.53 6.60
C GLN A 523 -4.17 -1.30 6.62
N ALA A 524 -3.38 -1.05 7.65
CA ALA A 524 -2.11 -1.74 7.91
C ALA A 524 -2.24 -3.25 8.19
N ILE A 525 -3.45 -3.77 8.08
CA ILE A 525 -3.80 -5.19 8.21
C ILE A 525 -3.60 -5.98 6.91
N SER A 526 -3.22 -5.28 5.83
CA SER A 526 -3.10 -5.84 4.50
C SER A 526 -1.72 -5.61 3.89
N PHE A 527 -1.46 -6.17 2.73
CA PHE A 527 -0.25 -5.93 1.95
C PHE A 527 -0.34 -4.69 1.04
N ASN A 528 -1.40 -3.87 1.13
CA ASN A 528 -1.59 -2.73 0.24
C ASN A 528 -0.41 -1.76 0.21
N HIS A 529 0.25 -1.54 1.36
CA HIS A 529 1.45 -0.71 1.40
C HIS A 529 2.62 -1.29 0.59
N LEU A 530 2.75 -2.62 0.52
CA LEU A 530 3.73 -3.30 -0.32
C LEU A 530 3.38 -3.14 -1.80
N TYR A 531 2.12 -3.37 -2.17
CA TYR A 531 1.65 -3.23 -3.55
C TYR A 531 1.81 -1.80 -4.08
N LEU A 532 1.48 -0.81 -3.27
CA LEU A 532 1.66 0.61 -3.62
C LEU A 532 3.14 0.95 -3.83
N GLN A 533 4.04 0.44 -2.98
CA GLN A 533 5.48 0.67 -3.14
C GLN A 533 6.01 0.04 -4.43
N LEU A 534 5.64 -1.19 -4.73
CA LEU A 534 6.02 -1.88 -5.97
C LEU A 534 5.50 -1.14 -7.21
N ALA A 535 4.24 -0.73 -7.20
CA ALA A 535 3.65 0.06 -8.28
C ALA A 535 4.36 1.40 -8.48
N TYR A 536 4.73 2.08 -7.40
CA TYR A 536 5.49 3.32 -7.46
C TYR A 536 6.87 3.12 -8.10
N GLU A 537 7.60 2.09 -7.68
CA GLU A 537 8.93 1.81 -8.24
C GLU A 537 8.84 1.40 -9.72
N MET A 538 7.83 0.61 -10.11
CA MET A 538 7.58 0.30 -11.53
C MET A 538 7.24 1.53 -12.35
N ASN A 539 6.55 2.53 -11.80
CA ASN A 539 6.29 3.79 -12.49
C ASN A 539 7.56 4.55 -12.86
N TRP A 540 8.62 4.45 -12.04
CA TRP A 540 9.93 5.06 -12.32
C TRP A 540 10.86 4.15 -13.13
N ASN A 541 10.59 2.84 -13.15
CA ASN A 541 11.30 1.86 -13.96
C ASN A 541 10.30 0.95 -14.70
N PRO A 542 9.67 1.43 -15.78
CA PRO A 542 8.69 0.64 -16.54
C PRO A 542 9.29 -0.58 -17.22
N ASP A 543 10.63 -0.61 -17.40
CA ASP A 543 11.37 -1.72 -17.97
C ASP A 543 11.81 -2.76 -16.93
N MET A 544 11.43 -2.58 -15.64
CA MET A 544 11.73 -3.52 -14.56
C MET A 544 11.44 -4.95 -14.98
N THR A 545 12.44 -5.82 -14.85
CA THR A 545 12.28 -7.25 -15.12
C THR A 545 11.57 -7.95 -13.97
N ARG A 546 11.09 -9.16 -14.21
CA ARG A 546 10.46 -9.94 -13.15
C ARG A 546 11.43 -10.26 -12.02
N GLU A 547 12.67 -10.57 -12.34
CA GLU A 547 13.71 -10.84 -11.35
C GLU A 547 14.02 -9.60 -10.48
N GLU A 548 14.02 -8.40 -11.07
CA GLU A 548 14.19 -7.14 -10.31
C GLU A 548 12.99 -6.85 -9.42
N TYR A 549 11.78 -7.13 -9.90
CA TYR A 549 10.55 -7.00 -9.14
C TYR A 549 10.51 -7.94 -7.94
N ASP A 550 10.87 -9.22 -8.13
CA ASP A 550 10.91 -10.22 -7.08
C ASP A 550 11.97 -9.86 -6.02
N ALA A 551 13.17 -9.43 -6.44
CA ALA A 551 14.22 -8.98 -5.53
C ALA A 551 13.81 -7.71 -4.74
N LEU A 552 13.08 -6.79 -5.37
CA LEU A 552 12.52 -5.63 -4.70
C LEU A 552 11.44 -6.02 -3.68
N THR A 553 10.60 -7.00 -4.01
CA THR A 553 9.58 -7.54 -3.10
C THR A 553 10.23 -8.13 -1.85
N GLU A 554 11.25 -8.99 -2.00
CA GLU A 554 12.02 -9.55 -0.88
C GLU A 554 12.63 -8.42 -0.02
N LYS A 555 13.25 -7.41 -0.64
CA LYS A 555 13.83 -6.26 0.07
C LYS A 555 12.76 -5.49 0.86
N LEU A 556 11.62 -5.24 0.28
CA LEU A 556 10.52 -4.53 0.96
C LEU A 556 9.91 -5.35 2.10
N LEU A 557 9.82 -6.66 1.96
CA LEU A 557 9.39 -7.56 3.03
C LEU A 557 10.39 -7.53 4.19
N GLU A 558 11.69 -7.64 3.92
CA GLU A 558 12.74 -7.56 4.95
C GLU A 558 12.68 -6.22 5.70
N LEU A 559 12.57 -5.11 4.99
CA LEU A 559 12.49 -3.79 5.59
C LEU A 559 11.22 -3.60 6.45
N ASN A 560 10.09 -4.13 6.00
CA ASN A 560 8.84 -4.00 6.74
C ASN A 560 8.76 -4.90 7.98
N TYR A 561 9.26 -6.14 7.89
CA TYR A 561 9.03 -7.18 8.89
C TYR A 561 10.30 -7.65 9.61
N GLY A 562 11.47 -7.13 9.22
CA GLY A 562 12.75 -7.44 9.85
C GLY A 562 13.19 -8.88 9.62
N ASP A 563 13.98 -9.44 10.55
CA ASP A 563 14.57 -10.78 10.43
C ASP A 563 13.52 -11.91 10.24
N GLY A 564 12.24 -11.62 10.50
CA GLY A 564 11.14 -12.57 10.33
C GLY A 564 10.47 -12.55 8.95
N TRP A 565 10.94 -11.73 8.02
CA TRP A 565 10.29 -11.51 6.72
C TRP A 565 10.06 -12.79 5.90
N MET A 566 10.95 -13.76 5.98
CA MET A 566 10.82 -15.04 5.26
C MET A 566 9.58 -15.86 5.67
N TYR A 567 9.08 -15.66 6.89
CA TYR A 567 7.84 -16.30 7.33
C TYR A 567 6.60 -15.60 6.77
N ILE A 568 6.73 -14.29 6.51
CA ILE A 568 5.68 -13.53 5.82
C ILE A 568 5.64 -13.94 4.33
N GLU A 569 6.82 -14.11 3.70
CA GLU A 569 6.92 -14.63 2.33
C GLU A 569 6.28 -16.02 2.22
N GLU A 570 6.61 -16.94 3.15
CA GLU A 570 6.00 -18.28 3.18
C GLU A 570 4.46 -18.22 3.39
N TYR A 571 3.99 -17.25 4.19
CA TYR A 571 2.56 -17.00 4.32
C TYR A 571 1.93 -16.52 3.00
N ILE A 572 2.58 -15.62 2.28
CA ILE A 572 2.14 -15.16 0.95
C ILE A 572 2.10 -16.34 -0.04
N ASP A 573 3.11 -17.21 -0.02
CA ASP A 573 3.14 -18.43 -0.85
C ASP A 573 1.97 -19.38 -0.55
N ILE A 574 1.58 -19.49 0.73
CA ILE A 574 0.40 -20.27 1.12
C ILE A 574 -0.88 -19.64 0.57
N LEU A 575 -0.99 -18.31 0.62
CA LEU A 575 -2.13 -17.60 0.04
C LEU A 575 -2.19 -17.81 -1.48
N GLN A 576 -1.08 -17.64 -2.19
CA GLN A 576 -1.00 -17.84 -3.64
C GLN A 576 -1.38 -19.27 -4.01
N LYS A 577 -0.85 -20.25 -3.30
CA LYS A 577 -1.19 -21.67 -3.53
C LYS A 577 -2.68 -21.93 -3.29
N GLY A 578 -3.29 -21.29 -2.29
CA GLY A 578 -4.72 -21.39 -2.04
C GLY A 578 -5.55 -20.80 -3.19
N GLN A 579 -5.08 -19.71 -3.80
CA GLN A 579 -5.72 -19.11 -4.99
C GLN A 579 -5.64 -20.05 -6.19
N ASP A 580 -4.51 -20.70 -6.41
CA ASP A 580 -4.25 -21.54 -7.59
C ASP A 580 -4.96 -22.89 -7.54
N LEU A 581 -5.28 -23.42 -6.34
CA LEU A 581 -5.79 -24.79 -6.15
C LEU A 581 -7.06 -25.08 -6.94
N GLU A 582 -7.96 -24.13 -7.06
CA GLU A 582 -9.23 -24.30 -7.75
C GLU A 582 -9.39 -23.37 -8.96
N ASN A 583 -8.35 -22.58 -9.26
CA ASN A 583 -8.40 -21.52 -10.29
C ASN A 583 -9.66 -20.64 -10.14
N LYS A 584 -10.00 -20.29 -8.88
CA LYS A 584 -11.19 -19.50 -8.56
C LYS A 584 -10.98 -18.04 -8.90
N CYS A 585 -12.00 -17.46 -9.47
CA CYS A 585 -12.11 -16.03 -9.65
C CYS A 585 -12.76 -15.38 -8.44
N TRP A 586 -12.42 -14.14 -8.16
CA TRP A 586 -13.00 -13.32 -7.09
C TRP A 586 -12.96 -11.86 -7.46
N ASP A 587 -14.05 -11.17 -7.19
CA ASP A 587 -14.12 -9.77 -7.53
C ASP A 587 -13.30 -8.90 -6.56
N CYS A 588 -12.92 -7.73 -7.04
CA CYS A 588 -12.15 -6.76 -6.27
C CYS A 588 -12.88 -6.24 -5.01
N TRP A 589 -14.17 -6.47 -4.89
CA TRP A 589 -14.99 -6.04 -3.75
C TRP A 589 -15.16 -7.12 -2.68
N GLY A 590 -14.74 -8.36 -2.95
CA GLY A 590 -14.96 -9.49 -2.06
C GLY A 590 -16.44 -9.85 -1.85
N TYR A 591 -17.33 -9.43 -2.74
CA TYR A 591 -18.76 -9.72 -2.61
C TYR A 591 -19.13 -11.15 -3.03
N GLY A 592 -18.23 -11.84 -3.71
CA GLY A 592 -18.53 -13.14 -4.33
C GLY A 592 -18.62 -14.29 -3.36
N SER A 593 -17.96 -14.25 -2.24
CA SER A 593 -18.07 -15.29 -1.23
C SER A 593 -17.66 -14.78 0.15
N TYR A 594 -18.58 -14.80 1.07
CA TYR A 594 -18.27 -14.76 2.49
C TYR A 594 -17.46 -15.99 2.93
N ASP A 595 -17.34 -16.98 2.07
CA ASP A 595 -16.66 -18.23 2.31
C ASP A 595 -15.15 -18.16 2.04
N GLY A 596 -14.63 -16.94 1.87
CA GLY A 596 -13.22 -16.69 1.66
C GLY A 596 -12.83 -16.92 0.19
N ASN A 597 -11.89 -16.13 -0.22
CA ASN A 597 -11.31 -16.19 -1.57
C ASN A 597 -10.43 -17.44 -1.76
N TYR A 598 -10.36 -18.31 -0.78
CA TYR A 598 -9.56 -19.52 -0.76
C TYR A 598 -10.43 -20.75 -0.58
N ASP A 599 -9.92 -21.90 -1.03
CA ASP A 599 -10.51 -23.16 -0.62
C ASP A 599 -10.50 -23.23 0.91
N PRO A 600 -11.67 -23.25 1.55
CA PRO A 600 -11.73 -23.22 2.98
C PRO A 600 -11.20 -24.48 3.65
N ALA A 601 -11.25 -25.64 2.98
CA ALA A 601 -10.63 -26.86 3.51
C ALA A 601 -9.11 -26.70 3.53
N TYR A 602 -8.53 -26.11 2.48
CA TYR A 602 -7.11 -25.77 2.44
C TYR A 602 -6.71 -24.80 3.54
N MET A 603 -7.45 -23.68 3.68
CA MET A 603 -7.15 -22.68 4.72
C MET A 603 -7.37 -23.21 6.15
N MET A 604 -8.33 -24.10 6.33
CA MET A 604 -8.54 -24.78 7.62
C MET A 604 -7.37 -25.69 7.97
N GLU A 605 -6.87 -26.46 7.00
CA GLU A 605 -5.68 -27.30 7.17
C GLU A 605 -4.44 -26.44 7.47
N MET A 606 -4.30 -25.31 6.78
CA MET A 606 -3.15 -24.42 6.90
C MET A 606 -3.26 -23.45 8.08
N SER A 607 -4.40 -23.32 8.76
CA SER A 607 -4.62 -22.30 9.80
C SER A 607 -3.65 -22.37 10.97
N ASP A 608 -3.20 -23.55 11.36
CA ASP A 608 -2.20 -23.71 12.42
C ASP A 608 -0.80 -23.34 11.92
N CYS A 609 -0.47 -23.75 10.70
CA CYS A 609 0.80 -23.41 10.05
C CYS A 609 0.93 -21.89 9.87
N THR A 610 -0.08 -21.22 9.31
CA THR A 610 -0.06 -19.77 9.11
C THR A 610 0.01 -19.01 10.43
N SER A 611 -0.67 -19.49 11.46
CA SER A 611 -0.58 -18.91 12.82
C SER A 611 0.83 -19.07 13.41
N GLU A 612 1.49 -20.21 13.19
CA GLU A 612 2.86 -20.42 13.64
C GLU A 612 3.85 -19.53 12.88
N LEU A 613 3.71 -19.41 11.55
CA LEU A 613 4.55 -18.55 10.73
C LEU A 613 4.49 -17.10 11.20
N ILE A 614 3.28 -16.55 11.42
CA ILE A 614 3.15 -15.16 11.80
C ILE A 614 3.68 -14.90 13.23
N GLU A 615 3.52 -15.81 14.18
CA GLU A 615 4.13 -15.68 15.50
C GLU A 615 5.66 -15.76 15.44
N ARG A 616 6.19 -16.57 14.54
CA ARG A 616 7.63 -16.59 14.27
C ARG A 616 8.12 -15.26 13.72
N ALA A 617 7.36 -14.65 12.81
CA ALA A 617 7.71 -13.31 12.31
C ALA A 617 7.68 -12.27 13.45
N VAL A 618 6.67 -12.32 14.33
CA VAL A 618 6.60 -11.45 15.52
C VAL A 618 7.80 -11.66 16.45
N ASP A 619 8.13 -12.91 16.74
CA ASP A 619 9.25 -13.28 17.63
C ASP A 619 10.61 -12.87 17.07
N MET A 620 10.79 -12.91 15.75
CA MET A 620 12.04 -12.55 15.08
C MET A 620 12.16 -11.04 14.76
N ALA A 621 11.09 -10.27 14.89
CA ALA A 621 11.16 -8.84 14.71
C ALA A 621 12.00 -8.19 15.81
N VAL A 622 13.12 -7.62 15.42
CA VAL A 622 14.11 -7.01 16.34
C VAL A 622 13.58 -5.69 16.89
N PHE A 623 13.06 -4.82 16.01
CA PHE A 623 12.61 -3.49 16.39
C PHE A 623 11.13 -3.44 16.69
N ALA A 624 10.74 -2.55 17.61
CA ALA A 624 9.35 -2.43 18.06
C ALA A 624 8.38 -2.11 16.94
N ASP A 625 8.79 -1.32 15.95
CA ASP A 625 7.99 -0.97 14.79
C ASP A 625 7.79 -2.14 13.82
N GLN A 626 8.82 -2.94 13.59
CA GLN A 626 8.73 -4.17 12.79
C GLN A 626 7.82 -5.19 13.49
N ARG A 627 8.00 -5.36 14.79
CA ARG A 627 7.14 -6.22 15.62
C ARG A 627 5.69 -5.79 15.57
N MET A 628 5.42 -4.49 15.69
CA MET A 628 4.08 -3.93 15.57
C MET A 628 3.44 -4.27 14.21
N ARG A 629 4.19 -4.15 13.11
CA ARG A 629 3.67 -4.52 11.77
C ARG A 629 3.36 -6.02 11.68
N CYS A 630 4.23 -6.88 12.21
CA CYS A 630 3.95 -8.31 12.29
C CYS A 630 2.73 -8.61 13.16
N GLU A 631 2.59 -7.96 14.32
CA GLU A 631 1.44 -8.10 15.22
C GLU A 631 0.11 -7.67 14.55
N ILE A 632 0.13 -6.60 13.77
CA ILE A 632 -1.05 -6.14 13.03
C ILE A 632 -1.42 -7.16 11.95
N LEU A 633 -0.46 -7.63 11.15
CA LEU A 633 -0.71 -8.64 10.12
C LEU A 633 -1.22 -9.94 10.74
N SER A 634 -0.75 -10.30 11.95
CA SER A 634 -1.22 -11.50 12.66
C SER A 634 -2.72 -11.49 12.94
N ALA A 635 -3.30 -10.31 13.13
CA ALA A 635 -4.75 -10.20 13.33
C ALA A 635 -5.53 -10.70 12.12
N THR A 636 -5.07 -10.40 10.92
CA THR A 636 -5.66 -10.88 9.67
C THR A 636 -5.45 -12.39 9.50
N VAL A 637 -4.24 -12.88 9.80
CA VAL A 637 -3.92 -14.32 9.72
C VAL A 637 -4.81 -15.12 10.68
N TYR A 638 -4.95 -14.65 11.91
CA TYR A 638 -5.83 -15.32 12.89
C TYR A 638 -7.29 -15.25 12.48
N TYR A 639 -7.73 -14.13 11.93
CA TYR A 639 -9.09 -13.97 11.46
C TYR A 639 -9.42 -14.97 10.35
N GLN A 640 -8.59 -15.10 9.33
CA GLN A 640 -8.78 -16.07 8.24
C GLN A 640 -8.79 -17.50 8.76
N GLY A 641 -7.81 -17.87 9.59
CA GLY A 641 -7.73 -19.20 10.17
C GLY A 641 -8.91 -19.51 11.10
N CYS A 642 -9.34 -18.54 11.91
CA CYS A 642 -10.50 -18.69 12.77
C CYS A 642 -11.78 -18.86 11.98
N TYR A 643 -11.97 -18.04 10.93
CA TYR A 643 -13.15 -18.11 10.08
C TYR A 643 -13.32 -19.51 9.49
N SER A 644 -12.26 -20.03 8.88
CA SER A 644 -12.29 -21.34 8.23
C SER A 644 -12.47 -22.52 9.19
N SER A 645 -11.91 -22.42 10.40
CA SER A 645 -11.85 -23.54 11.36
C SER A 645 -12.98 -23.56 12.39
N TYR A 646 -13.60 -22.39 12.67
CA TYR A 646 -14.54 -22.26 13.79
C TYR A 646 -15.77 -23.14 13.63
N PHE A 647 -16.41 -23.09 12.46
CA PHE A 647 -17.64 -23.85 12.20
C PHE A 647 -17.42 -25.34 12.31
N LYS A 648 -16.31 -25.83 11.75
CA LYS A 648 -16.00 -27.25 11.86
C LYS A 648 -15.78 -27.67 13.30
N ALA A 649 -15.03 -26.92 14.08
CA ALA A 649 -14.81 -27.20 15.49
C ALA A 649 -16.12 -27.16 16.30
N TYR A 650 -17.02 -26.24 15.96
CA TYR A 650 -18.34 -26.13 16.57
C TYR A 650 -19.24 -27.34 16.24
N ASP A 651 -19.33 -27.71 14.97
CA ASP A 651 -20.13 -28.84 14.51
C ASP A 651 -19.61 -30.18 15.04
N ASP A 652 -18.30 -30.32 15.15
CA ASP A 652 -17.65 -31.52 15.73
C ASP A 652 -17.72 -31.57 17.27
N GLY A 653 -18.15 -30.47 17.92
CA GLY A 653 -18.15 -30.36 19.37
C GLY A 653 -16.75 -30.33 19.99
N ASP A 654 -15.73 -29.89 19.20
CA ASP A 654 -14.33 -29.80 19.65
C ASP A 654 -14.09 -28.53 20.49
N GLU A 655 -14.45 -28.60 21.77
CA GLU A 655 -14.25 -27.50 22.70
C GLU A 655 -12.78 -27.11 22.90
N ALA A 656 -11.84 -28.04 22.76
CA ALA A 656 -10.43 -27.75 22.90
C ALA A 656 -9.97 -26.84 21.71
N ARG A 657 -10.38 -27.18 20.51
CA ARG A 657 -10.10 -26.37 19.31
C ARG A 657 -10.79 -25.00 19.37
N LEU A 658 -12.07 -24.96 19.78
CA LEU A 658 -12.80 -23.71 19.92
C LEU A 658 -12.12 -22.75 20.90
N ASN A 659 -11.55 -23.25 22.00
CA ASN A 659 -10.80 -22.41 22.93
C ASN A 659 -9.52 -21.83 22.30
N VAL A 660 -8.76 -22.63 21.55
CA VAL A 660 -7.58 -22.14 20.82
C VAL A 660 -7.96 -21.02 19.85
N LEU A 661 -9.03 -21.19 19.07
CA LEU A 661 -9.50 -20.18 18.12
C LEU A 661 -9.97 -18.91 18.83
N ARG A 662 -10.66 -19.03 19.96
CA ARG A 662 -11.09 -17.87 20.79
C ARG A 662 -9.91 -17.10 21.36
N ASP A 663 -8.86 -17.81 21.81
CA ASP A 663 -7.66 -17.18 22.35
C ASP A 663 -6.89 -16.41 21.25
N ARG A 664 -6.74 -17.00 20.05
CA ARG A 664 -6.16 -16.33 18.88
C ARG A 664 -6.95 -15.09 18.47
N TYR A 665 -8.27 -15.22 18.43
CA TYR A 665 -9.14 -14.08 18.14
C TYR A 665 -9.00 -12.95 19.18
N ALA A 666 -8.97 -13.31 20.47
CA ALA A 666 -8.78 -12.33 21.54
C ALA A 666 -7.44 -11.60 21.42
N LEU A 667 -6.37 -12.34 21.10
CA LEU A 667 -5.05 -11.76 20.85
C LEU A 667 -5.04 -10.83 19.62
N ALA A 668 -5.72 -11.23 18.54
CA ALA A 668 -5.87 -10.38 17.36
C ALA A 668 -6.57 -9.05 17.70
N MET A 669 -7.65 -9.11 18.48
CA MET A 669 -8.36 -7.90 18.90
C MET A 669 -7.53 -7.01 19.82
N GLU A 670 -6.74 -7.59 20.71
CA GLU A 670 -5.80 -6.83 21.56
C GLU A 670 -4.76 -6.09 20.73
N ARG A 671 -4.15 -6.78 19.75
CA ARG A 671 -3.13 -6.20 18.86
C ARG A 671 -3.70 -5.06 18.03
N LEU A 672 -4.88 -5.23 17.45
CA LEU A 672 -5.54 -4.18 16.67
C LEU A 672 -5.93 -2.97 17.54
N ALA A 673 -6.39 -3.20 18.76
CA ALA A 673 -6.74 -2.13 19.69
C ALA A 673 -5.52 -1.26 20.06
N LYS A 674 -4.32 -1.84 20.16
CA LYS A 674 -3.07 -1.08 20.43
C LYS A 674 -2.78 -0.04 19.37
N VAL A 675 -3.14 -0.30 18.12
CA VAL A 675 -2.91 0.61 16.98
C VAL A 675 -4.13 1.46 16.64
N GLY A 676 -5.17 1.43 17.47
CA GLY A 676 -6.37 2.25 17.30
C GLY A 676 -7.26 1.84 16.13
N TYR A 677 -7.17 0.58 15.71
CA TYR A 677 -7.98 0.07 14.61
C TYR A 677 -9.47 0.00 14.99
N ASN A 678 -10.34 0.29 14.03
CA ASN A 678 -11.79 0.21 14.23
C ASN A 678 -12.26 -1.25 14.28
N LEU A 679 -12.50 -1.76 15.48
CA LEU A 679 -12.94 -3.13 15.71
C LEU A 679 -14.40 -3.41 15.28
N ASP A 680 -15.16 -2.38 14.90
CA ASP A 680 -16.56 -2.56 14.49
C ASP A 680 -16.66 -3.36 13.18
N SER A 681 -15.64 -3.29 12.35
CA SER A 681 -15.51 -4.10 11.12
C SER A 681 -15.52 -5.62 11.38
N PHE A 682 -15.20 -6.03 12.63
CA PHE A 682 -15.18 -7.43 13.06
C PHE A 682 -16.43 -7.85 13.84
N THR A 683 -17.52 -7.09 13.76
CA THR A 683 -18.71 -7.32 14.61
C THR A 683 -19.26 -8.73 14.46
N TRP A 684 -19.26 -9.29 13.26
CA TRP A 684 -19.73 -10.65 13.05
C TRP A 684 -18.75 -11.70 13.61
N ALA A 685 -17.43 -11.49 13.54
CA ALA A 685 -16.46 -12.37 14.15
C ALA A 685 -16.64 -12.40 15.69
N LYS A 686 -16.98 -11.26 16.30
CA LYS A 686 -17.34 -11.22 17.73
C LYS A 686 -18.56 -12.10 18.05
N LEU A 687 -19.55 -12.16 17.15
CA LEU A 687 -20.72 -13.02 17.33
C LEU A 687 -20.32 -14.50 17.35
N TYR A 688 -19.43 -14.92 16.46
CA TYR A 688 -19.01 -16.32 16.37
C TYR A 688 -18.03 -16.74 17.46
N MET A 689 -17.09 -15.87 17.79
CA MET A 689 -16.04 -16.17 18.77
C MET A 689 -16.48 -15.99 20.20
N ASN A 690 -17.62 -15.33 20.44
CA ASN A 690 -18.18 -15.17 21.77
C ASN A 690 -18.82 -16.51 22.24
N ARG A 691 -18.51 -16.94 23.46
CA ARG A 691 -19.10 -18.13 24.11
C ARG A 691 -20.62 -18.05 24.28
N THR A 692 -21.19 -16.85 24.09
CA THR A 692 -22.66 -16.61 24.22
C THR A 692 -23.36 -16.58 22.86
N VAL A 693 -22.67 -16.89 21.76
CA VAL A 693 -23.32 -16.96 20.44
C VAL A 693 -24.27 -18.14 20.45
N ASP A 694 -25.52 -17.82 20.27
CA ASP A 694 -26.59 -18.76 20.10
C ASP A 694 -27.17 -18.67 18.68
N ASP A 695 -28.00 -19.62 18.34
CA ASP A 695 -28.66 -19.67 17.02
C ASP A 695 -29.52 -18.41 16.74
N GLU A 696 -29.98 -17.71 17.77
CA GLU A 696 -30.80 -16.50 17.63
C GLU A 696 -29.94 -15.32 17.20
N ALA A 697 -28.74 -15.16 17.76
CA ALA A 697 -27.80 -14.12 17.34
C ALA A 697 -27.33 -14.31 15.89
N TRP A 698 -27.09 -15.56 15.49
CA TRP A 698 -26.76 -15.93 14.13
C TRP A 698 -27.88 -15.61 13.16
N ASN A 699 -29.09 -16.10 13.43
CA ASN A 699 -30.24 -15.89 12.55
C ASN A 699 -30.60 -14.41 12.42
N LYS A 700 -30.42 -13.61 13.46
CA LYS A 700 -30.60 -12.16 13.43
C LYS A 700 -29.57 -11.48 12.51
N TRP A 701 -28.35 -11.92 12.57
CA TRP A 701 -27.28 -11.37 11.73
C TRP A 701 -27.47 -11.76 10.26
N VAL A 702 -27.82 -13.01 9.94
CA VAL A 702 -28.19 -13.49 8.60
C VAL A 702 -29.35 -12.68 8.06
N GLY A 703 -30.43 -12.53 8.82
CA GLY A 703 -31.59 -11.76 8.42
C GLY A 703 -31.29 -10.29 8.12
N GLN A 704 -30.32 -9.67 8.79
CA GLN A 704 -29.89 -8.30 8.48
C GLN A 704 -29.13 -8.19 7.15
N ARG A 705 -28.64 -9.30 6.60
CA ARG A 705 -27.90 -9.35 5.32
C ARG A 705 -28.71 -9.81 4.14
N GLU A 706 -29.73 -10.64 4.37
CA GLU A 706 -30.65 -11.05 3.30
C GLU A 706 -31.26 -9.85 2.57
N ASP A 707 -31.50 -8.73 3.29
CA ASP A 707 -32.02 -7.49 2.73
C ASP A 707 -30.99 -6.73 1.84
N LYS A 708 -29.70 -7.13 1.84
CA LYS A 708 -28.62 -6.42 1.15
C LYS A 708 -28.06 -7.15 -0.06
N LEU A 709 -28.50 -8.38 -0.31
CA LEU A 709 -28.02 -9.14 -1.45
C LEU A 709 -28.91 -8.93 -2.68
N PRO A 710 -28.29 -8.73 -3.86
CA PRO A 710 -29.03 -8.43 -5.08
C PRO A 710 -29.93 -9.54 -5.58
N HIS A 711 -29.85 -10.78 -5.09
CA HIS A 711 -30.45 -11.96 -5.74
C HIS A 711 -31.30 -12.87 -4.86
N GLY A 712 -31.64 -12.49 -3.62
CA GLY A 712 -32.57 -13.29 -2.77
C GLY A 712 -32.06 -14.70 -2.43
N GLU A 713 -30.79 -14.99 -2.65
CA GLU A 713 -30.18 -16.22 -2.20
C GLU A 713 -29.90 -16.15 -0.71
N THR A 714 -30.32 -17.17 0.00
CA THR A 714 -30.13 -17.27 1.45
C THR A 714 -28.65 -17.23 1.77
N VAL A 715 -28.20 -16.14 2.39
CA VAL A 715 -26.86 -15.97 2.94
C VAL A 715 -26.75 -16.61 4.30
N ARG A 716 -27.20 -17.80 4.43
CA ARG A 716 -26.48 -18.67 5.32
C ARG A 716 -25.27 -19.08 4.47
N PRO A 717 -24.05 -18.67 4.83
CA PRO A 717 -22.95 -19.49 4.45
C PRO A 717 -23.37 -20.83 5.03
N ALA A 718 -23.78 -21.76 4.16
CA ALA A 718 -23.86 -23.13 4.60
C ALA A 718 -22.55 -23.33 5.34
N PRO A 719 -22.56 -23.97 6.54
CA PRO A 719 -21.33 -24.45 7.07
C PRO A 719 -20.68 -25.11 5.87
N PRO A 720 -19.46 -24.68 5.53
CA PRO A 720 -18.88 -25.08 4.26
C PRO A 720 -19.06 -26.56 4.09
N GLU A 721 -19.27 -27.08 2.88
CA GLU A 721 -19.50 -28.52 2.67
C GLU A 721 -18.41 -29.41 3.29
N TYR A 722 -17.24 -28.84 3.54
CA TYR A 722 -16.14 -29.42 4.31
C TYR A 722 -16.35 -29.40 5.83
N ALA A 723 -17.32 -28.65 6.37
CA ALA A 723 -17.73 -28.79 7.77
C ALA A 723 -18.72 -29.96 7.99
N LYS A 724 -19.05 -30.69 6.94
CA LYS A 724 -19.68 -31.98 6.99
C LYS A 724 -18.58 -33.06 6.90
#